data_67e968e7a619bbe84b6d3a2b0efd390f
#
_entry.id   67e968e7a619bbe84b6d3a2b0efd390f
#
_cell.length_a   1.000
_cell.length_b   1.000
_cell.length_c   1.000
_cell.angle_alpha   90.00
_cell.angle_beta   90.00
_cell.angle_gamma   90.00
#
_symmetry.space_group_name_H-M   'P 1'
#
loop_
_entity.id
_entity.type
_entity.pdbx_description
1 polymer ?
#
loop_
_entity_poly.entity_id
_entity_poly.type
_entity_poly.pdbx_seq_one_letter_code
_entity_poly.pdbx_strand_id
1 'polypeptide(L)'
;MNPTQPIKGISLFIAFLFLTTTAFSQNSSTAEPDTTDLYDRVIMDRVTVVGDPVWKNSIPGAASYIGSRELEKQNYSDINRVLRGVSGVNIQEEDGYGLRPNIGLRGAGMERSSKLNIMEDGVLIAPAPYSAPAAYYFPMVHRMSSVEVRKGSSQIKYGPNTTGGALNLISTSIPSELSGNAEFSLGDNSANKFYGNIGSTYQNFGFLIEGSQINTNGFKDLDGGGSTGFDIQDFIAKFMVRTNPDASLYQRVDFKLGYYNEVSDETYLGLSREDFDESPFRRYAASQNDQMNAEQIQMMARHFALISEDLDITTTLYRNEFSRDWYKLQTVNGISPAGVLRNPDQNRTAYDILRGAQSSDDALSVRSNNRDYFSQGIESIIAYSVETGSVDNDIRVGLRLHQDEEDRFQFEDGYRMENGEMILTSAGVPGTQANRIGSATALAAYVQNDISVSDFTFTTGIRFENIWFENRDFGTSDIERTGSDVNLNEYTINVFVPGIGIAYEWTDEVTLISGLHKGFSPPSPGSSADTRSEESINYELGFRYETDAYRVESIGFFNNYSNLLGSDLAAGGGGGTTAQFNAGEVEVFGLELSAETNIALLFDKEYSIPFALNYTYTNATFQNSFDSNFSPWGTVQSGDKLPFIPEHQMNVSLGFDYNEYSLNLNANSTSSMRTNAGQGPIPEESKTDSYIIVDASGSYTVTETFEIFANLRNLFNNTYIVSDRPHGIRPGLPRTFMGGLKVNF
;
A
#
# COMPACT_ATOMS: atom_id res chain seq x y z
N MET A 1 -13.84 -17.95 -33.70
CA MET A 1 -14.73 -16.80 -33.62
C MET A 1 -13.84 -15.60 -33.31
N ASN A 2 -13.97 -14.50 -34.02
CA ASN A 2 -12.99 -13.40 -34.04
C ASN A 2 -12.66 -12.87 -32.64
N PRO A 3 -11.38 -12.57 -32.32
CA PRO A 3 -11.03 -11.83 -31.12
C PRO A 3 -11.58 -10.41 -31.23
N THR A 4 -12.31 -9.99 -30.23
CA THR A 4 -12.82 -8.65 -30.08
C THR A 4 -11.65 -7.66 -30.06
N GLN A 5 -11.65 -6.74 -30.99
CA GLN A 5 -10.70 -5.62 -31.04
C GLN A 5 -10.82 -4.82 -29.72
N PRO A 6 -9.69 -4.30 -29.17
CA PRO A 6 -9.75 -3.38 -28.05
C PRO A 6 -10.55 -2.15 -28.47
N ILE A 7 -11.51 -1.79 -27.64
CA ILE A 7 -12.26 -0.54 -27.75
C ILE A 7 -11.22 0.58 -27.69
N LYS A 8 -11.05 1.27 -28.82
CA LYS A 8 -10.19 2.44 -28.92
C LYS A 8 -10.60 3.41 -27.81
N GLY A 9 -9.62 3.77 -26.96
CA GLY A 9 -9.80 4.68 -25.86
C GLY A 9 -10.59 5.91 -26.29
N ILE A 10 -11.71 6.13 -25.62
CA ILE A 10 -12.43 7.39 -25.69
C ILE A 10 -11.55 8.40 -24.98
N SER A 11 -10.76 9.15 -25.76
CA SER A 11 -10.11 10.37 -25.28
C SER A 11 -11.24 11.36 -24.96
N LEU A 12 -11.68 11.34 -23.71
CA LEU A 12 -12.63 12.32 -23.22
C LEU A 12 -11.87 13.64 -23.04
N PHE A 13 -11.76 14.41 -24.12
CA PHE A 13 -11.40 15.83 -24.06
C PHE A 13 -12.52 16.56 -23.35
N ILE A 14 -12.41 16.72 -22.03
CA ILE A 14 -13.26 17.66 -21.29
C ILE A 14 -12.75 19.05 -21.62
N ALA A 15 -13.41 19.69 -22.58
CA ALA A 15 -13.23 21.13 -22.84
C ALA A 15 -13.79 21.89 -21.63
N PHE A 16 -12.93 22.38 -20.76
CA PHE A 16 -13.32 23.34 -19.72
C PHE A 16 -13.77 24.64 -20.41
N LEU A 17 -15.07 24.87 -20.43
CA LEU A 17 -15.64 26.18 -20.77
C LEU A 17 -15.29 27.14 -19.61
N PHE A 18 -14.45 28.11 -19.90
CA PHE A 18 -14.23 29.28 -19.04
C PHE A 18 -15.52 30.10 -19.00
N LEU A 19 -16.31 29.91 -17.97
CA LEU A 19 -17.37 30.86 -17.59
C LEU A 19 -16.75 31.92 -16.69
N THR A 20 -16.50 33.10 -17.25
CA THR A 20 -16.15 34.29 -16.47
C THR A 20 -17.37 34.71 -15.66
N THR A 21 -17.40 34.38 -14.37
CA THR A 21 -18.32 34.98 -13.41
C THR A 21 -17.65 36.19 -12.78
N THR A 22 -18.27 37.34 -12.95
CA THR A 22 -17.92 38.58 -12.26
C THR A 22 -18.07 38.43 -10.76
N ALA A 23 -16.97 38.62 -10.04
CA ALA A 23 -16.94 38.61 -8.59
C ALA A 23 -17.80 39.77 -8.02
N PHE A 24 -18.85 39.42 -7.27
CA PHE A 24 -19.47 40.33 -6.33
C PHE A 24 -18.79 40.18 -4.97
N SER A 25 -18.03 41.20 -4.60
CA SER A 25 -17.54 41.38 -3.24
C SER A 25 -18.73 41.53 -2.28
N GLN A 26 -18.87 40.64 -1.32
CA GLN A 26 -19.71 40.87 -0.16
C GLN A 26 -18.87 40.83 1.13
N ASN A 27 -19.14 41.86 1.95
CA ASN A 27 -18.50 42.18 3.22
C ASN A 27 -18.40 40.99 4.17
N SER A 28 -17.23 40.85 4.79
CA SER A 28 -16.99 40.03 5.98
C SER A 28 -17.92 40.41 7.13
N SER A 29 -18.95 39.63 7.36
CA SER A 29 -19.63 39.57 8.67
C SER A 29 -18.91 38.46 9.47
N THR A 30 -18.56 38.75 10.72
CA THR A 30 -18.14 37.78 11.72
C THR A 30 -19.25 36.74 11.89
N ALA A 31 -19.14 35.62 11.18
CA ALA A 31 -20.04 34.49 11.35
C ALA A 31 -19.68 33.76 12.65
N GLU A 32 -20.65 33.47 13.48
CA GLU A 32 -20.56 32.45 14.51
C GLU A 32 -20.10 31.12 13.85
N PRO A 33 -19.31 30.27 14.53
CA PRO A 33 -18.86 29.00 13.94
C PRO A 33 -20.09 28.19 13.51
N ASP A 34 -20.09 27.80 12.23
CA ASP A 34 -21.18 27.04 11.63
C ASP A 34 -21.24 25.66 12.31
N THR A 35 -22.35 25.40 13.01
CA THR A 35 -22.58 24.12 13.70
C THR A 35 -22.62 22.93 12.71
N THR A 36 -22.87 23.16 11.42
CA THR A 36 -22.80 22.14 10.38
C THR A 36 -21.40 21.58 10.17
N ASP A 37 -20.36 22.42 10.28
CA ASP A 37 -18.96 21.97 10.17
C ASP A 37 -18.56 21.08 11.36
N LEU A 38 -19.11 21.34 12.55
CA LEU A 38 -18.91 20.52 13.74
C LEU A 38 -19.57 19.14 13.61
N TYR A 39 -20.80 19.08 13.05
CA TYR A 39 -21.52 17.81 12.80
C TYR A 39 -20.82 16.96 11.74
N ASP A 40 -20.38 17.55 10.64
CA ASP A 40 -19.65 16.83 9.58
C ASP A 40 -18.29 16.32 10.10
N ARG A 41 -17.58 17.09 10.93
CA ARG A 41 -16.36 16.63 11.63
C ARG A 41 -16.64 15.47 12.58
N VAL A 42 -17.63 15.59 13.47
CA VAL A 42 -17.99 14.53 14.43
C VAL A 42 -18.40 13.25 13.72
N ILE A 43 -19.13 13.34 12.59
CA ILE A 43 -19.54 12.17 11.80
C ILE A 43 -18.35 11.56 11.07
N MET A 44 -17.47 12.36 10.48
CA MET A 44 -16.23 11.89 9.84
C MET A 44 -15.31 11.24 10.88
N ASP A 45 -15.15 11.82 12.06
CA ASP A 45 -14.32 11.29 13.14
C ASP A 45 -14.85 9.97 13.71
N ARG A 46 -16.17 9.76 13.73
CA ARG A 46 -16.77 8.49 14.20
C ARG A 46 -16.69 7.36 13.17
N VAL A 47 -16.73 7.69 11.89
CA VAL A 47 -16.69 6.70 10.78
C VAL A 47 -15.26 6.42 10.33
N THR A 48 -14.42 7.44 10.31
CA THR A 48 -13.01 7.36 9.95
C THR A 48 -12.15 7.51 11.20
N VAL A 49 -11.21 6.71 11.32
CA VAL A 49 -10.39 6.54 12.50
C VAL A 49 -9.23 7.51 12.47
N VAL A 50 -8.97 8.25 13.55
CA VAL A 50 -7.80 9.12 13.76
C VAL A 50 -7.67 10.29 12.78
N GLY A 51 -8.68 11.14 12.72
CA GLY A 51 -8.63 12.40 11.95
C GLY A 51 -7.92 13.56 12.64
N ASP A 52 -7.73 13.52 13.95
CA ASP A 52 -7.15 14.64 14.73
C ASP A 52 -5.85 14.22 15.43
N PRO A 53 -4.76 15.01 15.32
CA PRO A 53 -3.54 14.83 16.13
C PRO A 53 -3.78 14.76 17.65
N VAL A 54 -4.81 15.41 18.16
CA VAL A 54 -5.20 15.36 19.58
C VAL A 54 -5.59 13.95 20.02
N TRP A 55 -6.23 13.15 19.15
CA TRP A 55 -6.60 11.76 19.47
C TRP A 55 -5.42 10.79 19.50
N LYS A 56 -4.28 11.14 18.85
CA LYS A 56 -3.09 10.27 18.82
C LYS A 56 -2.57 9.97 20.23
N ASN A 57 -2.67 10.91 21.16
CA ASN A 57 -2.16 10.73 22.52
C ASN A 57 -3.00 9.80 23.36
N SER A 58 -4.31 9.75 23.15
CA SER A 58 -5.23 8.88 23.87
C SER A 58 -5.30 7.45 23.31
N ILE A 59 -4.65 7.15 22.15
CA ILE A 59 -4.69 5.82 21.56
C ILE A 59 -3.72 4.89 22.30
N PRO A 60 -4.21 3.87 23.02
CA PRO A 60 -3.36 2.81 23.55
C PRO A 60 -2.79 1.96 22.40
N GLY A 61 -1.46 2.03 22.22
CA GLY A 61 -0.76 1.31 21.15
C GLY A 61 -0.19 2.21 20.04
N ALA A 62 0.60 1.64 19.15
CA ALA A 62 1.33 2.35 18.11
C ALA A 62 0.41 2.71 16.93
N ALA A 63 0.34 4.00 16.61
CA ALA A 63 -0.39 4.51 15.44
C ALA A 63 0.36 5.70 14.84
N SER A 64 0.29 5.84 13.52
CA SER A 64 0.83 7.00 12.82
C SER A 64 -0.22 7.56 11.86
N TYR A 65 -0.26 8.88 11.75
CA TYR A 65 -1.16 9.61 10.88
C TYR A 65 -0.37 10.62 10.06
N ILE A 66 -0.56 10.57 8.74
CA ILE A 66 0.04 11.51 7.78
C ILE A 66 -1.12 12.30 7.18
N GLY A 67 -1.24 13.57 7.53
CA GLY A 67 -2.31 14.45 7.06
C GLY A 67 -2.04 15.06 5.69
N SER A 68 -3.03 15.77 5.15
CA SER A 68 -2.97 16.40 3.82
C SER A 68 -1.77 17.34 3.67
N ARG A 69 -1.51 18.17 4.66
CA ARG A 69 -0.37 19.09 4.65
C ARG A 69 0.97 18.37 4.49
N GLU A 70 1.15 17.21 5.14
CA GLU A 70 2.36 16.42 5.04
C GLU A 70 2.48 15.71 3.69
N LEU A 71 1.35 15.21 3.16
CA LEU A 71 1.29 14.62 1.82
C LEU A 71 1.61 15.65 0.72
N GLU A 72 1.12 16.88 0.87
CA GLU A 72 1.34 17.97 -0.08
C GLU A 72 2.78 18.49 -0.08
N LYS A 73 3.47 18.55 1.06
CA LYS A 73 4.83 19.08 1.19
C LYS A 73 5.82 18.44 0.22
N GLN A 74 5.78 17.13 0.07
CA GLN A 74 6.69 16.40 -0.80
C GLN A 74 6.06 16.08 -2.16
N ASN A 75 4.73 16.17 -2.26
CA ASN A 75 3.93 15.83 -3.44
C ASN A 75 4.34 14.48 -4.07
N TYR A 76 4.52 13.46 -3.23
CA TYR A 76 4.84 12.12 -3.69
C TYR A 76 3.61 11.46 -4.33
N SER A 77 3.79 10.84 -5.50
CA SER A 77 2.80 9.91 -6.07
C SER A 77 3.08 8.46 -5.69
N ASP A 78 4.19 8.19 -5.03
CA ASP A 78 4.67 6.87 -4.59
C ASP A 78 4.43 6.68 -3.09
N ILE A 79 3.58 5.71 -2.73
CA ILE A 79 3.29 5.37 -1.32
C ILE A 79 4.53 4.92 -0.54
N ASN A 80 5.48 4.27 -1.20
CA ASN A 80 6.71 3.84 -0.55
C ASN A 80 7.47 5.04 0.03
N ARG A 81 7.52 6.16 -0.71
CA ARG A 81 8.20 7.38 -0.25
C ARG A 81 7.45 8.06 0.89
N VAL A 82 6.13 8.08 0.84
CA VAL A 82 5.28 8.60 1.92
C VAL A 82 5.51 7.83 3.22
N LEU A 83 5.52 6.50 3.15
CA LEU A 83 5.64 5.65 4.33
C LEU A 83 7.05 5.55 4.92
N ARG A 84 8.09 6.00 4.22
CA ARG A 84 9.45 6.12 4.80
C ARG A 84 9.51 7.05 6.02
N GLY A 85 8.58 8.00 6.10
CA GLY A 85 8.39 8.88 7.26
C GLY A 85 7.69 8.21 8.45
N VAL A 86 7.38 6.92 8.41
CA VAL A 86 6.68 6.20 9.48
C VAL A 86 7.60 5.18 10.11
N SER A 87 7.88 5.31 11.40
CA SER A 87 8.69 4.34 12.14
C SER A 87 8.05 2.94 12.12
N GLY A 88 8.85 1.88 12.06
CA GLY A 88 8.39 0.49 12.02
C GLY A 88 7.87 0.00 10.67
N VAL A 89 7.88 0.84 9.63
CA VAL A 89 7.52 0.44 8.27
C VAL A 89 8.77 -0.04 7.54
N ASN A 90 8.70 -1.23 6.96
CA ASN A 90 9.73 -1.80 6.11
C ASN A 90 9.25 -1.80 4.66
N ILE A 91 10.10 -1.36 3.74
CA ILE A 91 9.77 -1.25 2.32
C ILE A 91 10.85 -1.94 1.50
N GLN A 92 10.43 -2.81 0.58
CA GLN A 92 11.27 -3.33 -0.48
C GLN A 92 10.86 -2.69 -1.81
N GLU A 93 11.68 -1.81 -2.34
CA GLU A 93 11.44 -1.20 -3.65
C GLU A 93 11.63 -2.22 -4.78
N GLU A 94 10.92 -2.03 -5.89
CA GLU A 94 11.01 -2.92 -7.04
C GLU A 94 11.11 -2.17 -8.36
N ASP A 95 10.17 -1.27 -8.65
CA ASP A 95 10.04 -0.56 -9.94
C ASP A 95 10.65 0.84 -9.94
N GLY A 96 10.84 1.44 -8.78
CA GLY A 96 11.33 2.81 -8.58
C GLY A 96 10.24 3.88 -8.57
N TYR A 97 9.00 3.53 -8.94
CA TYR A 97 7.84 4.41 -8.97
C TYR A 97 6.76 4.08 -7.94
N GLY A 98 6.89 2.92 -7.26
CA GLY A 98 5.94 2.47 -6.24
C GLY A 98 4.65 1.89 -6.78
N LEU A 99 4.63 1.41 -8.04
CA LEU A 99 3.46 0.83 -8.68
C LEU A 99 3.04 -0.50 -8.01
N ARG A 100 4.01 -1.22 -7.47
CA ARG A 100 3.83 -2.51 -6.78
C ARG A 100 4.46 -2.45 -5.40
N PRO A 101 3.77 -1.81 -4.42
CA PRO A 101 4.36 -1.64 -3.09
C PRO A 101 4.53 -2.97 -2.37
N ASN A 102 5.72 -3.15 -1.81
CA ASN A 102 6.05 -4.25 -0.91
C ASN A 102 6.29 -3.66 0.48
N ILE A 103 5.25 -3.60 1.28
CA ILE A 103 5.21 -2.97 2.59
C ILE A 103 5.02 -4.03 3.67
N GLY A 104 5.85 -4.00 4.69
CA GLY A 104 5.71 -4.77 5.92
C GLY A 104 5.81 -3.85 7.13
N LEU A 105 5.26 -4.28 8.26
CA LEU A 105 5.37 -3.57 9.52
C LEU A 105 6.07 -4.46 10.54
N ARG A 106 7.04 -3.89 11.29
CA ARG A 106 7.72 -4.58 12.40
C ARG A 106 8.22 -5.99 12.05
N GLY A 107 8.81 -6.13 10.86
CA GLY A 107 9.39 -7.40 10.38
C GLY A 107 8.40 -8.43 9.85
N ALA A 108 7.12 -8.10 9.68
CA ALA A 108 6.21 -8.93 8.91
C ALA A 108 6.64 -9.01 7.43
N GLY A 109 6.30 -10.11 6.75
CA GLY A 109 6.63 -10.31 5.33
C GLY A 109 6.07 -9.19 4.45
N MET A 110 6.89 -8.72 3.49
CA MET A 110 6.60 -7.54 2.67
C MET A 110 6.01 -7.88 1.29
N GLU A 111 6.11 -9.13 0.83
CA GLU A 111 5.78 -9.51 -0.55
C GLU A 111 4.38 -9.05 -0.95
N ARG A 112 4.32 -8.07 -1.86
CA ARG A 112 3.07 -7.44 -2.33
C ARG A 112 2.17 -6.96 -1.20
N SER A 113 2.75 -6.55 -0.06
CA SER A 113 2.01 -6.07 1.12
C SER A 113 0.93 -7.05 1.63
N SER A 114 1.08 -8.35 1.34
CA SER A 114 0.05 -9.38 1.55
C SER A 114 -0.25 -9.67 3.04
N LYS A 115 0.59 -9.16 3.96
CA LYS A 115 0.42 -9.31 5.41
C LYS A 115 -0.24 -8.10 6.08
N LEU A 116 -0.68 -7.12 5.28
CA LEU A 116 -1.33 -5.89 5.75
C LEU A 116 -2.82 -5.89 5.39
N ASN A 117 -3.63 -5.32 6.28
CA ASN A 117 -4.96 -4.88 5.91
C ASN A 117 -4.85 -3.53 5.21
N ILE A 118 -4.87 -3.53 3.87
CA ILE A 118 -4.88 -2.30 3.08
C ILE A 118 -6.31 -1.89 2.83
N MET A 119 -6.65 -0.67 3.19
CA MET A 119 -8.01 -0.13 3.08
C MET A 119 -8.00 1.24 2.41
N GLU A 120 -9.10 1.56 1.75
CA GLU A 120 -9.46 2.91 1.34
C GLU A 120 -10.81 3.25 1.95
N ASP A 121 -10.87 4.34 2.71
CA ASP A 121 -12.06 4.76 3.46
C ASP A 121 -12.64 3.63 4.35
N GLY A 122 -11.76 2.80 4.94
CA GLY A 122 -12.12 1.67 5.80
C GLY A 122 -12.56 0.39 5.07
N VAL A 123 -12.63 0.38 3.75
CA VAL A 123 -12.96 -0.81 2.93
C VAL A 123 -11.67 -1.47 2.45
N LEU A 124 -11.58 -2.81 2.59
CA LEU A 124 -10.45 -3.59 2.08
C LEU A 124 -10.34 -3.46 0.55
N ILE A 125 -9.14 -3.13 0.05
CA ILE A 125 -8.91 -2.81 -1.36
C ILE A 125 -7.89 -3.72 -2.06
N ALA A 126 -7.21 -4.62 -1.35
CA ALA A 126 -6.47 -5.69 -2.04
C ALA A 126 -7.47 -6.44 -2.95
N PRO A 127 -7.07 -6.88 -4.17
CA PRO A 127 -8.00 -7.48 -5.14
C PRO A 127 -8.86 -8.60 -4.58
N ALA A 128 -8.28 -9.48 -3.76
CA ALA A 128 -8.99 -10.52 -3.02
C ALA A 128 -8.37 -10.67 -1.61
N PRO A 129 -8.82 -9.88 -0.62
CA PRO A 129 -8.14 -9.73 0.68
C PRO A 129 -7.98 -11.02 1.50
N TYR A 130 -8.85 -12.00 1.30
CA TYR A 130 -8.82 -13.29 1.99
C TYR A 130 -8.18 -14.39 1.14
N SER A 131 -8.59 -14.52 -0.14
CA SER A 131 -8.11 -15.62 -0.99
C SER A 131 -6.77 -15.33 -1.67
N ALA A 132 -6.48 -14.06 -2.01
CA ALA A 132 -5.24 -13.64 -2.67
C ALA A 132 -4.87 -12.19 -2.27
N PRO A 133 -4.35 -11.96 -1.03
CA PRO A 133 -4.18 -10.63 -0.44
C PRO A 133 -3.08 -9.76 -1.07
N ALA A 134 -2.36 -10.26 -2.08
CA ALA A 134 -1.30 -9.51 -2.75
C ALA A 134 -1.81 -8.21 -3.39
N ALA A 135 -1.25 -7.06 -3.01
CA ALA A 135 -1.64 -5.74 -3.47
C ALA A 135 -1.13 -5.44 -4.89
N TYR A 136 -1.80 -6.02 -5.88
CA TYR A 136 -1.57 -5.70 -7.30
C TYR A 136 -2.29 -4.42 -7.75
N TYR A 137 -3.28 -3.97 -7.02
CA TYR A 137 -3.86 -2.65 -7.08
C TYR A 137 -3.46 -1.86 -5.85
N PHE A 138 -3.12 -0.60 -6.04
CA PHE A 138 -2.89 0.35 -4.97
C PHE A 138 -3.43 1.72 -5.38
N PRO A 139 -4.23 2.41 -4.53
CA PRO A 139 -4.82 3.71 -4.88
C PRO A 139 -3.76 4.78 -5.07
N MET A 140 -4.05 5.74 -5.94
CA MET A 140 -3.16 6.87 -6.20
C MET A 140 -3.07 7.77 -4.95
N VAL A 141 -1.87 7.91 -4.40
CA VAL A 141 -1.64 8.59 -3.11
C VAL A 141 -1.99 10.08 -3.16
N HIS A 142 -1.74 10.74 -4.29
CA HIS A 142 -1.98 12.18 -4.43
C HIS A 142 -3.47 12.59 -4.40
N ARG A 143 -4.41 11.64 -4.43
CA ARG A 143 -5.84 11.87 -4.19
C ARG A 143 -6.28 11.54 -2.76
N MET A 144 -5.32 11.25 -1.87
CA MET A 144 -5.60 10.98 -0.47
C MET A 144 -5.50 12.25 0.35
N SER A 145 -6.45 12.45 1.25
CA SER A 145 -6.39 13.50 2.25
C SER A 145 -5.54 13.11 3.45
N SER A 146 -5.43 11.81 3.74
CA SER A 146 -4.55 11.30 4.79
C SER A 146 -4.25 9.82 4.65
N VAL A 147 -3.21 9.39 5.37
CA VAL A 147 -2.79 7.99 5.47
C VAL A 147 -2.65 7.62 6.94
N GLU A 148 -3.28 6.54 7.33
CA GLU A 148 -3.31 6.03 8.68
C GLU A 148 -2.61 4.66 8.74
N VAL A 149 -1.66 4.50 9.68
CA VAL A 149 -0.93 3.25 9.91
C VAL A 149 -1.18 2.78 11.34
N ARG A 150 -1.72 1.58 11.51
CA ARG A 150 -2.00 0.96 12.79
C ARG A 150 -1.14 -0.29 13.01
N LYS A 151 -0.53 -0.37 14.19
CA LYS A 151 0.38 -1.44 14.59
C LYS A 151 -0.01 -2.00 15.96
N GLY A 152 0.34 -3.26 16.24
CA GLY A 152 0.13 -3.86 17.56
C GLY A 152 -1.32 -3.79 18.07
N SER A 153 -1.51 -3.35 19.31
CA SER A 153 -2.81 -3.31 19.99
C SER A 153 -3.79 -2.29 19.39
N SER A 154 -3.32 -1.33 18.61
CA SER A 154 -4.19 -0.33 17.96
C SER A 154 -5.00 -0.86 16.78
N GLN A 155 -4.80 -2.13 16.37
CA GLN A 155 -5.44 -2.72 15.18
C GLN A 155 -6.51 -3.80 15.47
N ILE A 156 -6.96 -3.99 16.71
CA ILE A 156 -7.85 -5.10 17.15
C ILE A 156 -9.08 -5.27 16.24
N LYS A 157 -9.70 -4.17 15.81
CA LYS A 157 -10.92 -4.18 14.98
C LYS A 157 -10.68 -4.57 13.51
N TYR A 158 -9.43 -4.57 13.03
CA TYR A 158 -9.08 -4.83 11.63
C TYR A 158 -8.79 -6.32 11.37
N GLY A 159 -8.94 -6.77 10.12
CA GLY A 159 -8.70 -8.14 9.66
C GLY A 159 -8.99 -8.31 8.18
N PRO A 160 -8.52 -9.42 7.55
CA PRO A 160 -8.03 -10.66 8.17
C PRO A 160 -6.52 -10.66 8.50
N ASN A 161 -5.69 -9.86 7.85
CA ASN A 161 -4.23 -9.92 7.95
C ASN A 161 -3.74 -9.00 9.08
N THR A 162 -3.69 -9.51 10.31
CA THR A 162 -3.37 -8.72 11.52
C THR A 162 -1.97 -8.97 12.07
N THR A 163 -1.16 -9.81 11.43
CA THR A 163 0.25 -9.99 11.81
C THR A 163 1.11 -8.80 11.39
N GLY A 164 0.80 -8.17 10.26
CA GLY A 164 1.53 -7.02 9.72
C GLY A 164 0.96 -5.67 10.15
N GLY A 165 -0.33 -5.56 10.47
CA GLY A 165 -0.96 -4.28 10.79
C GLY A 165 -2.02 -3.82 9.78
N ALA A 166 -2.42 -2.55 9.88
CA ALA A 166 -3.41 -1.97 8.99
C ALA A 166 -2.93 -0.62 8.42
N LEU A 167 -3.16 -0.44 7.12
CA LEU A 167 -2.94 0.78 6.37
C LEU A 167 -4.28 1.25 5.81
N ASN A 168 -4.75 2.43 6.23
CA ASN A 168 -5.99 3.01 5.76
C ASN A 168 -5.71 4.34 5.04
N LEU A 169 -6.11 4.41 3.79
CA LEU A 169 -5.98 5.58 2.93
C LEU A 169 -7.32 6.32 2.93
N ILE A 170 -7.32 7.56 3.34
CA ILE A 170 -8.52 8.39 3.41
C ILE A 170 -8.57 9.25 2.15
N SER A 171 -9.56 9.02 1.29
CA SER A 171 -9.69 9.74 0.03
C SER A 171 -10.37 11.10 0.24
N THR A 172 -10.18 12.03 -0.71
CA THR A 172 -10.73 13.40 -0.66
C THR A 172 -12.20 13.43 -0.27
N SER A 173 -12.55 14.24 0.73
CA SER A 173 -13.92 14.40 1.22
C SER A 173 -14.75 15.32 0.33
N ILE A 174 -16.08 15.16 0.35
CA ILE A 174 -17.01 16.12 -0.28
C ILE A 174 -16.92 17.44 0.49
N PRO A 175 -16.55 18.57 -0.16
CA PRO A 175 -16.40 19.85 0.53
C PRO A 175 -17.76 20.46 0.92
N SER A 176 -17.76 21.28 1.98
CA SER A 176 -18.94 21.98 2.49
C SER A 176 -19.42 23.08 1.53
N GLU A 177 -18.48 23.74 0.84
CA GLU A 177 -18.73 24.78 -0.14
C GLU A 177 -18.18 24.39 -1.51
N LEU A 178 -18.59 25.12 -2.56
CA LEU A 178 -18.04 24.90 -3.89
C LEU A 178 -16.55 25.20 -3.89
N SER A 179 -15.74 24.17 -4.01
CA SER A 179 -14.29 24.28 -4.06
C SER A 179 -13.70 23.17 -4.91
N GLY A 180 -12.44 23.34 -5.27
CA GLY A 180 -11.69 22.36 -6.02
C GLY A 180 -10.25 22.77 -6.22
N ASN A 181 -9.47 21.83 -6.76
CA ASN A 181 -8.11 22.12 -7.19
C ASN A 181 -7.81 21.47 -8.54
N ALA A 182 -6.83 22.02 -9.24
CA ALA A 182 -6.26 21.42 -10.43
C ALA A 182 -4.73 21.55 -10.37
N GLU A 183 -4.03 20.45 -10.61
CA GLU A 183 -2.57 20.38 -10.64
C GLU A 183 -2.11 19.87 -12.01
N PHE A 184 -1.10 20.52 -12.56
CA PHE A 184 -0.40 20.06 -13.75
C PHE A 184 1.10 20.14 -13.52
N SER A 185 1.83 19.06 -13.80
CA SER A 185 3.27 19.02 -13.66
C SER A 185 3.94 18.26 -14.80
N LEU A 186 5.18 18.64 -15.07
CA LEU A 186 6.08 18.06 -16.07
C LEU A 186 7.41 17.70 -15.42
N GLY A 187 8.04 16.64 -15.90
CA GLY A 187 9.30 16.16 -15.32
C GLY A 187 10.19 15.43 -16.32
N ASP A 188 11.28 14.88 -15.78
CA ASP A 188 12.22 14.05 -16.51
C ASP A 188 11.53 12.82 -17.12
N ASN A 189 12.15 12.20 -18.13
CA ASN A 189 11.64 11.04 -18.85
C ASN A 189 10.23 11.27 -19.44
N SER A 190 9.96 12.47 -19.91
CA SER A 190 8.65 12.90 -20.41
C SER A 190 7.51 12.69 -19.40
N ALA A 191 7.83 12.66 -18.11
CA ALA A 191 6.82 12.54 -17.08
C ALA A 191 5.86 13.70 -17.10
N ASN A 192 4.57 13.41 -17.01
CA ASN A 192 3.55 14.41 -16.76
C ASN A 192 2.50 13.87 -15.80
N LYS A 193 1.92 14.77 -15.00
CA LYS A 193 0.85 14.49 -14.08
C LYS A 193 -0.22 15.56 -14.25
N PHE A 194 -1.43 15.12 -14.36
CA PHE A 194 -2.63 15.94 -14.22
C PHE A 194 -3.45 15.39 -13.06
N TYR A 195 -3.94 16.26 -12.19
CA TYR A 195 -4.89 15.95 -11.13
C TYR A 195 -5.88 17.09 -11.03
N GLY A 196 -7.14 16.76 -10.75
CA GLY A 196 -8.13 17.79 -10.45
C GLY A 196 -9.35 17.21 -9.75
N ASN A 197 -9.93 18.02 -8.87
CA ASN A 197 -11.20 17.73 -8.23
C ASN A 197 -12.08 18.97 -8.17
N ILE A 198 -13.39 18.74 -8.03
CA ILE A 198 -14.41 19.74 -7.76
C ILE A 198 -15.55 19.13 -6.98
N GLY A 199 -16.02 19.82 -5.97
CA GLY A 199 -17.13 19.36 -5.15
C GLY A 199 -17.88 20.49 -4.46
N SER A 200 -19.00 20.16 -3.88
CA SER A 200 -19.83 21.07 -3.09
C SER A 200 -20.87 20.31 -2.28
N THR A 201 -21.36 20.93 -1.22
CA THR A 201 -22.54 20.49 -0.48
C THR A 201 -23.64 21.55 -0.55
N TYR A 202 -24.83 21.16 -0.97
CA TYR A 202 -26.03 21.99 -1.02
C TYR A 202 -27.08 21.42 -0.07
N GLN A 203 -27.30 22.05 1.08
CA GLN A 203 -28.27 21.57 2.07
C GLN A 203 -28.09 20.07 2.38
N ASN A 204 -28.92 19.23 1.78
CA ASN A 204 -28.97 17.78 2.05
C ASN A 204 -28.29 16.93 0.97
N PHE A 205 -27.64 17.53 -0.01
CA PHE A 205 -26.97 16.85 -1.11
C PHE A 205 -25.53 17.37 -1.26
N GLY A 206 -24.59 16.47 -1.46
CA GLY A 206 -23.20 16.82 -1.77
C GLY A 206 -22.65 15.96 -2.90
N PHE A 207 -21.61 16.46 -3.57
CA PHE A 207 -20.90 15.74 -4.60
C PHE A 207 -19.42 16.09 -4.62
N LEU A 208 -18.62 15.15 -5.10
CA LEU A 208 -17.20 15.34 -5.47
C LEU A 208 -16.96 14.56 -6.75
N ILE A 209 -16.28 15.19 -7.70
CA ILE A 209 -15.73 14.56 -8.90
C ILE A 209 -14.22 14.80 -8.87
N GLU A 210 -13.45 13.74 -9.05
CA GLU A 210 -12.00 13.75 -8.98
C GLU A 210 -11.43 12.91 -10.11
N GLY A 211 -10.35 13.36 -10.74
CA GLY A 211 -9.67 12.64 -11.78
C GLY A 211 -8.18 12.91 -11.81
N SER A 212 -7.41 11.90 -12.18
CA SER A 212 -5.97 12.07 -12.36
C SER A 212 -5.43 11.23 -13.51
N GLN A 213 -4.32 11.68 -14.07
CA GLN A 213 -3.49 10.93 -15.01
C GLN A 213 -2.03 11.18 -14.69
N ILE A 214 -1.25 10.10 -14.66
CA ILE A 214 0.22 10.17 -14.56
C ILE A 214 0.80 9.27 -15.65
N ASN A 215 1.75 9.78 -16.40
CA ASN A 215 2.53 8.97 -17.33
C ASN A 215 4.01 9.36 -17.36
N THR A 216 4.86 8.44 -17.83
CA THR A 216 6.29 8.64 -18.05
C THR A 216 6.81 7.58 -19.02
N ASN A 217 7.89 7.90 -19.74
CA ASN A 217 8.61 6.91 -20.56
C ASN A 217 9.53 5.99 -19.74
N GLY A 218 9.61 6.21 -18.40
CA GLY A 218 10.48 5.43 -17.51
C GLY A 218 11.94 5.88 -17.52
N PHE A 219 12.70 5.42 -16.53
CA PHE A 219 14.12 5.82 -16.34
C PHE A 219 15.12 4.76 -16.79
N LYS A 220 14.65 3.59 -17.24
CA LYS A 220 15.51 2.49 -17.69
C LYS A 220 15.71 2.55 -19.19
N ASP A 221 16.92 2.18 -19.63
CA ASP A 221 17.31 2.14 -21.03
C ASP A 221 17.11 0.73 -21.58
N LEU A 222 16.04 0.51 -22.35
CA LEU A 222 15.76 -0.76 -23.00
C LEU A 222 16.74 -0.98 -24.17
N ASP A 223 17.40 -2.13 -24.18
CA ASP A 223 18.20 -2.57 -25.32
C ASP A 223 17.31 -2.63 -26.58
N GLY A 224 17.68 -1.91 -27.63
CA GLY A 224 16.86 -1.74 -28.83
C GLY A 224 15.93 -0.54 -28.80
N GLY A 225 15.77 0.13 -27.65
CA GLY A 225 14.91 1.31 -27.46
C GLY A 225 13.46 0.95 -27.14
N GLY A 226 12.69 1.95 -26.73
CA GLY A 226 11.29 1.80 -26.33
C GLY A 226 11.00 2.42 -24.96
N SER A 227 9.74 2.42 -24.56
CA SER A 227 9.29 2.86 -23.25
C SER A 227 9.62 1.80 -22.18
N THR A 228 9.88 2.28 -20.97
CA THR A 228 10.02 1.45 -19.75
C THR A 228 9.18 2.03 -18.62
N GLY A 229 8.23 2.88 -18.98
CA GLY A 229 7.38 3.64 -18.06
C GLY A 229 5.96 3.12 -17.96
N PHE A 230 5.03 4.06 -17.75
CA PHE A 230 3.62 3.72 -17.53
C PHE A 230 2.68 4.87 -17.89
N ASP A 231 1.40 4.54 -18.07
CA ASP A 231 0.26 5.46 -18.12
C ASP A 231 -0.80 4.94 -17.15
N ILE A 232 -1.19 5.79 -16.19
CA ILE A 232 -2.21 5.48 -15.18
C ILE A 232 -3.28 6.57 -15.22
N GLN A 233 -4.53 6.14 -15.21
CA GLN A 233 -5.71 7.00 -15.12
C GLN A 233 -6.57 6.55 -13.95
N ASP A 234 -7.01 7.51 -13.13
CA ASP A 234 -7.86 7.27 -11.96
C ASP A 234 -9.00 8.29 -11.96
N PHE A 235 -10.21 7.83 -11.72
CA PHE A 235 -11.41 8.66 -11.66
C PHE A 235 -12.28 8.24 -10.48
N ILE A 236 -12.70 9.22 -9.67
CA ILE A 236 -13.60 9.02 -8.53
C ILE A 236 -14.79 9.96 -8.62
N ALA A 237 -15.97 9.44 -8.33
CA ALA A 237 -17.17 10.23 -8.10
C ALA A 237 -17.76 9.86 -6.74
N LYS A 238 -18.05 10.86 -5.91
CA LYS A 238 -18.74 10.71 -4.63
C LYS A 238 -20.02 11.52 -4.63
N PHE A 239 -21.07 10.97 -4.04
CA PHE A 239 -22.34 11.62 -3.83
C PHE A 239 -22.80 11.39 -2.41
N MET A 240 -23.39 12.38 -1.79
CA MET A 240 -23.93 12.33 -0.43
C MET A 240 -25.35 12.86 -0.41
N VAL A 241 -26.19 12.14 0.32
CA VAL A 241 -27.54 12.61 0.68
C VAL A 241 -27.71 12.48 2.18
N ARG A 242 -28.17 13.51 2.85
CA ARG A 242 -28.41 13.52 4.30
C ARG A 242 -29.76 14.11 4.65
N THR A 243 -30.28 13.77 5.83
CA THR A 243 -31.39 14.48 6.44
C THR A 243 -30.96 15.87 6.87
N ASN A 244 -31.91 16.74 7.23
CA ASN A 244 -31.54 18.01 7.85
C ASN A 244 -30.71 17.74 9.13
N PRO A 245 -29.62 18.49 9.41
CA PRO A 245 -28.84 18.34 10.64
C PRO A 245 -29.68 18.36 11.93
N ASP A 246 -30.74 19.17 11.98
CA ASP A 246 -31.65 19.27 13.13
C ASP A 246 -32.73 18.17 13.19
N ALA A 247 -32.69 17.17 12.31
CA ALA A 247 -33.66 16.08 12.31
C ALA A 247 -33.53 15.24 13.58
N SER A 248 -34.65 14.80 14.15
CA SER A 248 -34.66 13.92 15.33
C SER A 248 -33.95 12.57 15.11
N LEU A 249 -33.82 12.16 13.85
CA LEU A 249 -32.98 11.06 13.41
C LEU A 249 -32.12 11.57 12.25
N TYR A 250 -30.84 11.85 12.56
CA TYR A 250 -29.91 12.22 11.53
C TYR A 250 -29.45 10.98 10.76
N GLN A 251 -29.56 11.03 9.43
CA GLN A 251 -29.10 9.96 8.53
C GLN A 251 -28.33 10.57 7.35
N ARG A 252 -27.30 9.84 6.94
CA ARG A 252 -26.48 10.18 5.77
C ARG A 252 -26.21 8.92 4.95
N VAL A 253 -26.27 9.05 3.64
CA VAL A 253 -25.87 8.00 2.69
C VAL A 253 -24.82 8.58 1.76
N ASP A 254 -23.65 7.94 1.74
CA ASP A 254 -22.55 8.26 0.84
C ASP A 254 -22.44 7.18 -0.22
N PHE A 255 -22.27 7.58 -1.47
CA PHE A 255 -21.95 6.71 -2.59
C PHE A 255 -20.59 7.08 -3.13
N LYS A 256 -19.76 6.07 -3.47
CA LYS A 256 -18.47 6.22 -4.12
C LYS A 256 -18.41 5.28 -5.31
N LEU A 257 -18.01 5.82 -6.45
CA LEU A 257 -17.71 5.09 -7.67
C LEU A 257 -16.27 5.42 -8.07
N GLY A 258 -15.47 4.42 -8.36
CA GLY A 258 -14.08 4.57 -8.79
C GLY A 258 -13.80 3.77 -10.05
N TYR A 259 -12.93 4.31 -10.90
CA TYR A 259 -12.38 3.64 -12.07
C TYR A 259 -10.89 3.92 -12.14
N TYR A 260 -10.10 2.87 -12.28
CA TYR A 260 -8.65 2.93 -12.44
C TYR A 260 -8.24 2.09 -13.65
N ASN A 261 -7.32 2.61 -14.45
CA ASN A 261 -6.70 1.91 -15.57
C ASN A 261 -5.19 2.14 -15.57
N GLU A 262 -4.43 1.10 -15.82
CA GLU A 262 -2.98 1.12 -15.87
C GLU A 262 -2.47 0.31 -17.06
N VAL A 263 -1.53 0.91 -17.80
CA VAL A 263 -0.62 0.24 -18.71
C VAL A 263 0.79 0.56 -18.25
N SER A 264 1.56 -0.43 -17.81
CA SER A 264 2.93 -0.22 -17.36
C SER A 264 3.89 -1.24 -17.98
N ASP A 265 5.00 -0.74 -18.53
CA ASP A 265 6.06 -1.57 -19.14
C ASP A 265 6.96 -2.16 -18.04
N GLU A 266 6.35 -2.74 -17.00
CA GLU A 266 7.07 -3.38 -15.89
C GLU A 266 7.56 -4.77 -16.23
N THR A 267 8.76 -5.09 -15.76
CA THR A 267 9.37 -6.41 -15.92
C THR A 267 9.83 -6.99 -14.59
N TYR A 268 9.83 -8.31 -14.48
CA TYR A 268 10.54 -9.00 -13.39
C TYR A 268 12.04 -9.13 -13.65
N LEU A 269 12.49 -8.88 -14.89
CA LEU A 269 13.88 -9.02 -15.28
C LEU A 269 14.71 -7.84 -14.74
N GLY A 270 15.63 -8.13 -13.82
CA GLY A 270 16.67 -7.24 -13.34
C GLY A 270 17.98 -7.47 -14.11
N LEU A 271 19.11 -7.10 -13.51
CA LEU A 271 20.44 -7.18 -14.11
C LEU A 271 21.31 -8.23 -13.43
N SER A 272 22.32 -8.72 -14.16
CA SER A 272 23.49 -9.37 -13.54
C SER A 272 24.30 -8.32 -12.76
N ARG A 273 25.20 -8.76 -11.86
CA ARG A 273 26.09 -7.83 -11.14
C ARG A 273 26.98 -7.06 -12.13
N GLU A 274 27.55 -7.76 -13.11
CA GLU A 274 28.44 -7.15 -14.11
C GLU A 274 27.72 -6.07 -14.93
N ASP A 275 26.51 -6.35 -15.44
CA ASP A 275 25.75 -5.37 -16.23
C ASP A 275 25.24 -4.20 -15.37
N PHE A 276 24.94 -4.43 -14.08
CA PHE A 276 24.60 -3.36 -13.16
C PHE A 276 25.78 -2.41 -12.92
N ASP A 277 26.97 -2.96 -12.71
CA ASP A 277 28.19 -2.16 -12.49
C ASP A 277 28.58 -1.35 -13.74
N GLU A 278 28.31 -1.87 -14.95
CA GLU A 278 28.56 -1.18 -16.22
C GLU A 278 27.47 -0.16 -16.57
N SER A 279 26.19 -0.56 -16.45
CA SER A 279 25.03 0.25 -16.83
C SER A 279 23.82 -0.05 -15.93
N PRO A 280 23.73 0.60 -14.76
CA PRO A 280 22.77 0.26 -13.72
C PRO A 280 21.30 0.43 -14.12
N PHE A 281 21.02 1.25 -15.15
CA PHE A 281 19.67 1.51 -15.65
C PHE A 281 19.33 0.78 -16.94
N ARG A 282 20.19 -0.12 -17.40
CA ARG A 282 19.93 -0.98 -18.54
C ARG A 282 18.71 -1.88 -18.31
N ARG A 283 17.96 -2.15 -19.36
CA ARG A 283 16.90 -3.15 -19.44
C ARG A 283 17.15 -4.04 -20.66
N TYR A 284 17.23 -5.37 -20.42
CA TYR A 284 17.55 -6.33 -21.49
C TYR A 284 16.47 -6.41 -22.56
N ALA A 285 16.90 -6.64 -23.82
CA ALA A 285 16.04 -6.81 -24.99
C ALA A 285 14.95 -7.87 -24.80
N ALA A 286 15.23 -8.96 -24.06
CA ALA A 286 14.26 -10.03 -23.84
C ALA A 286 13.06 -9.64 -22.96
N SER A 287 13.03 -8.43 -22.41
CA SER A 287 11.88 -7.89 -21.68
C SER A 287 11.09 -6.84 -22.45
N GLN A 288 11.35 -6.66 -23.75
CA GLN A 288 10.71 -5.63 -24.56
C GLN A 288 9.18 -5.76 -24.67
N ASN A 289 8.66 -6.97 -24.45
CA ASN A 289 7.23 -7.25 -24.46
C ASN A 289 6.63 -7.34 -23.05
N ASP A 290 7.45 -7.17 -21.98
CA ASP A 290 6.95 -7.24 -20.62
C ASP A 290 6.09 -6.02 -20.32
N GLN A 291 4.81 -6.26 -20.02
CA GLN A 291 3.83 -5.22 -19.77
C GLN A 291 2.76 -5.69 -18.80
N MET A 292 2.37 -4.83 -17.88
CA MET A 292 1.21 -4.99 -17.00
C MET A 292 0.06 -4.13 -17.53
N ASN A 293 -1.09 -4.76 -17.74
CA ASN A 293 -2.35 -4.09 -18.00
C ASN A 293 -3.28 -4.37 -16.82
N ALA A 294 -3.87 -3.35 -16.21
CA ALA A 294 -4.75 -3.52 -15.08
C ALA A 294 -5.93 -2.54 -15.11
N GLU A 295 -7.08 -3.01 -14.66
CA GLU A 295 -8.30 -2.22 -14.53
C GLU A 295 -8.96 -2.50 -13.17
N GLN A 296 -9.42 -1.45 -12.48
CA GLN A 296 -10.17 -1.56 -11.22
C GLN A 296 -11.47 -0.77 -11.32
N ILE A 297 -12.57 -1.39 -10.92
CA ILE A 297 -13.85 -0.73 -10.66
C ILE A 297 -14.15 -0.84 -9.18
N GLN A 298 -14.50 0.29 -8.56
CA GLN A 298 -14.79 0.38 -7.14
C GLN A 298 -16.19 0.96 -6.93
N MET A 299 -16.99 0.29 -6.10
CA MET A 299 -18.35 0.74 -5.73
C MET A 299 -18.52 0.63 -4.23
N MET A 300 -19.01 1.68 -3.60
CA MET A 300 -19.34 1.71 -2.17
C MET A 300 -20.63 2.50 -1.93
N ALA A 301 -21.43 2.02 -1.00
CA ALA A 301 -22.54 2.75 -0.42
C ALA A 301 -22.44 2.65 1.10
N ARG A 302 -22.40 3.78 1.80
CA ARG A 302 -22.29 3.86 3.26
C ARG A 302 -23.49 4.60 3.83
N HIS A 303 -24.23 3.96 4.70
CA HIS A 303 -25.30 4.56 5.47
C HIS A 303 -24.82 4.80 6.90
N PHE A 304 -24.95 6.02 7.37
CA PHE A 304 -24.75 6.44 8.76
C PHE A 304 -26.09 6.88 9.36
N ALA A 305 -26.38 6.45 10.58
CA ALA A 305 -27.54 6.88 11.33
C ALA A 305 -27.14 7.21 12.78
N LEU A 306 -27.35 8.46 13.19
CA LEU A 306 -27.20 8.90 14.57
C LEU A 306 -28.56 8.70 15.28
N ILE A 307 -28.65 7.62 16.06
CA ILE A 307 -29.89 7.20 16.75
C ILE A 307 -30.13 8.05 17.99
N SER A 308 -29.06 8.40 18.71
CA SER A 308 -29.03 9.33 19.84
C SER A 308 -27.65 9.99 19.91
N GLU A 309 -27.45 10.94 20.80
CA GLU A 309 -26.14 11.58 21.04
C GLU A 309 -25.04 10.57 21.32
N ASP A 310 -25.39 9.41 21.89
CA ASP A 310 -24.45 8.38 22.33
C ASP A 310 -24.42 7.13 21.43
N LEU A 311 -25.37 7.00 20.49
CA LEU A 311 -25.53 5.77 19.70
C LEU A 311 -25.60 6.08 18.21
N ASP A 312 -24.66 5.54 17.46
CA ASP A 312 -24.70 5.56 16.00
C ASP A 312 -24.54 4.17 15.37
N ILE A 313 -24.99 4.06 14.14
CA ILE A 313 -24.87 2.85 13.32
C ILE A 313 -24.34 3.25 11.95
N THR A 314 -23.25 2.62 11.54
CA THR A 314 -22.68 2.76 10.20
C THR A 314 -22.78 1.42 9.48
N THR A 315 -23.42 1.40 8.29
CA THR A 315 -23.47 0.20 7.43
C THR A 315 -22.85 0.52 6.09
N THR A 316 -21.84 -0.25 5.68
CA THR A 316 -21.13 -0.09 4.42
C THR A 316 -21.34 -1.33 3.54
N LEU A 317 -21.80 -1.09 2.30
CA LEU A 317 -21.84 -2.07 1.22
C LEU A 317 -20.75 -1.73 0.24
N TYR A 318 -20.01 -2.73 -0.25
CA TYR A 318 -18.95 -2.50 -1.23
C TYR A 318 -18.80 -3.66 -2.22
N ARG A 319 -18.34 -3.32 -3.42
CA ARG A 319 -17.88 -4.25 -4.44
C ARG A 319 -16.73 -3.63 -5.21
N ASN A 320 -15.63 -4.37 -5.32
CA ASN A 320 -14.48 -4.05 -6.15
C ASN A 320 -14.29 -5.16 -7.18
N GLU A 321 -14.02 -4.79 -8.41
CA GLU A 321 -13.68 -5.71 -9.50
C GLU A 321 -12.30 -5.28 -10.02
N PHE A 322 -11.38 -6.22 -10.10
CA PHE A 322 -10.03 -5.97 -10.59
C PHE A 322 -9.65 -7.02 -11.61
N SER A 323 -9.19 -6.59 -12.77
CA SER A 323 -8.63 -7.46 -13.79
C SER A 323 -7.20 -7.05 -14.08
N ARG A 324 -6.33 -8.02 -14.36
CA ARG A 324 -4.98 -7.76 -14.81
C ARG A 324 -4.44 -8.83 -15.72
N ASP A 325 -3.60 -8.42 -16.65
CA ASP A 325 -2.68 -9.29 -17.36
C ASP A 325 -1.26 -8.77 -17.23
N TRP A 326 -0.41 -9.51 -16.52
CA TRP A 326 1.03 -9.23 -16.51
C TRP A 326 1.71 -10.18 -17.50
N TYR A 327 1.85 -9.70 -18.72
CA TYR A 327 2.58 -10.39 -19.78
C TYR A 327 4.08 -10.18 -19.55
N LYS A 328 4.85 -11.23 -19.32
CA LYS A 328 6.26 -11.09 -18.96
C LYS A 328 7.08 -12.35 -19.22
N LEU A 329 8.38 -12.15 -19.44
CA LEU A 329 9.36 -13.23 -19.65
C LEU A 329 9.33 -14.25 -18.50
N GLN A 330 9.16 -15.53 -18.86
CA GLN A 330 9.09 -16.65 -17.93
C GLN A 330 10.36 -17.51 -17.94
N THR A 331 10.84 -17.87 -19.15
CA THR A 331 12.07 -18.65 -19.31
C THR A 331 12.86 -18.25 -20.55
N VAL A 332 14.17 -18.54 -20.54
CA VAL A 332 15.06 -18.47 -21.71
C VAL A 332 15.76 -19.81 -21.86
N ASN A 333 15.56 -20.49 -22.99
CA ASN A 333 16.00 -21.88 -23.20
C ASN A 333 15.57 -22.83 -22.07
N GLY A 334 14.35 -22.63 -21.53
CA GLY A 334 13.81 -23.42 -20.43
C GLY A 334 14.42 -23.10 -19.04
N ILE A 335 15.30 -22.11 -18.94
CA ILE A 335 15.94 -21.69 -17.68
C ILE A 335 15.24 -20.42 -17.18
N SER A 336 14.92 -20.34 -15.89
CA SER A 336 14.35 -19.13 -15.30
C SER A 336 15.34 -17.94 -15.39
N PRO A 337 14.86 -16.70 -15.61
CA PRO A 337 15.75 -15.53 -15.65
C PRO A 337 16.63 -15.39 -14.41
N ALA A 338 16.09 -15.68 -13.22
CA ALA A 338 16.89 -15.72 -11.99
C ALA A 338 18.05 -16.71 -12.02
N GLY A 339 17.84 -17.91 -12.63
CA GLY A 339 18.88 -18.92 -12.81
C GLY A 339 19.95 -18.45 -13.78
N VAL A 340 19.57 -17.78 -14.88
CA VAL A 340 20.51 -17.23 -15.87
C VAL A 340 21.34 -16.11 -15.26
N LEU A 341 20.72 -15.15 -14.58
CA LEU A 341 21.39 -13.97 -14.03
C LEU A 341 22.28 -14.26 -12.80
N ARG A 342 21.97 -15.32 -12.05
CA ARG A 342 22.82 -15.77 -10.94
C ARG A 342 24.15 -16.37 -11.41
N ASN A 343 24.14 -17.07 -12.56
CA ASN A 343 25.30 -17.76 -13.12
C ASN A 343 25.40 -17.51 -14.64
N PRO A 344 25.71 -16.27 -15.09
CA PRO A 344 25.74 -15.92 -16.51
C PRO A 344 26.73 -16.77 -17.31
N ASP A 345 27.93 -17.07 -16.76
CA ASP A 345 28.95 -17.85 -17.44
C ASP A 345 28.53 -19.30 -17.68
N GLN A 346 27.81 -19.92 -16.72
CA GLN A 346 27.31 -21.28 -16.87
C GLN A 346 26.12 -21.36 -17.85
N ASN A 347 25.37 -20.27 -17.99
CA ASN A 347 24.19 -20.13 -18.85
C ASN A 347 24.44 -19.17 -20.01
N ARG A 348 25.69 -19.13 -20.54
CA ARG A 348 26.13 -18.10 -21.49
C ARG A 348 25.17 -17.91 -22.69
N THR A 349 24.72 -18.98 -23.30
CA THR A 349 23.79 -18.90 -24.45
C THR A 349 22.45 -18.20 -24.05
N ALA A 350 21.87 -18.59 -22.92
CA ALA A 350 20.63 -17.97 -22.44
C ALA A 350 20.85 -16.51 -22.04
N TYR A 351 21.98 -16.21 -21.41
CA TYR A 351 22.38 -14.83 -21.05
C TYR A 351 22.57 -13.94 -22.28
N ASP A 352 23.24 -14.45 -23.34
CA ASP A 352 23.40 -13.70 -24.58
C ASP A 352 22.05 -13.44 -25.28
N ILE A 353 21.12 -14.40 -25.22
CA ILE A 353 19.73 -14.24 -25.74
C ILE A 353 18.99 -13.17 -24.93
N LEU A 354 19.12 -13.11 -23.60
CA LEU A 354 18.54 -12.02 -22.79
C LEU A 354 18.98 -10.65 -23.31
N ARG A 355 20.23 -10.55 -23.73
CA ARG A 355 20.85 -9.32 -24.27
C ARG A 355 20.57 -9.06 -25.75
N GLY A 356 19.75 -9.89 -26.43
CA GLY A 356 19.34 -9.70 -27.82
C GLY A 356 20.08 -10.55 -28.85
N ALA A 357 20.90 -11.53 -28.43
CA ALA A 357 21.54 -12.44 -29.39
C ALA A 357 20.53 -13.36 -30.08
N GLN A 358 20.83 -13.73 -31.32
CA GLN A 358 20.02 -14.64 -32.15
C GLN A 358 19.69 -15.94 -31.40
N SER A 359 18.45 -16.42 -31.51
CA SER A 359 18.01 -17.69 -30.91
C SER A 359 17.23 -18.55 -31.86
N SER A 360 16.96 -19.81 -31.45
CA SER A 360 15.99 -20.70 -32.11
C SER A 360 14.56 -20.24 -31.82
N ASP A 361 13.60 -20.82 -32.57
CA ASP A 361 12.17 -20.70 -32.26
C ASP A 361 11.90 -21.20 -30.84
N ASP A 362 10.95 -20.54 -30.13
CA ASP A 362 10.50 -20.83 -28.76
C ASP A 362 11.63 -20.81 -27.70
N ALA A 363 12.76 -20.15 -27.98
CA ALA A 363 13.84 -20.01 -27.02
C ALA A 363 13.44 -19.11 -25.83
N LEU A 364 12.50 -18.20 -26.06
CA LEU A 364 11.94 -17.31 -25.02
C LEU A 364 10.49 -17.72 -24.79
N SER A 365 10.11 -17.96 -23.55
CA SER A 365 8.71 -18.16 -23.14
C SER A 365 8.24 -16.91 -22.40
N VAL A 366 7.12 -16.34 -22.84
CA VAL A 366 6.50 -15.17 -22.23
C VAL A 366 5.11 -15.57 -21.73
N ARG A 367 4.87 -15.39 -20.44
CA ARG A 367 3.61 -15.79 -19.78
C ARG A 367 2.66 -14.63 -19.65
N SER A 368 1.42 -14.80 -20.15
CA SER A 368 0.27 -14.00 -19.75
C SER A 368 -0.20 -14.47 -18.39
N ASN A 369 0.01 -13.61 -17.36
CA ASN A 369 -0.46 -13.87 -16.00
C ASN A 369 -1.85 -13.26 -15.83
N ASN A 370 -2.77 -13.59 -16.71
CA ASN A 370 -4.14 -13.12 -16.70
C ASN A 370 -4.87 -13.60 -15.45
N ARG A 371 -5.54 -12.65 -14.77
CA ARG A 371 -6.34 -12.89 -13.57
C ARG A 371 -7.47 -11.89 -13.46
N ASP A 372 -8.63 -12.39 -13.11
CA ASP A 372 -9.79 -11.60 -12.73
C ASP A 372 -10.08 -11.81 -11.25
N TYR A 373 -10.50 -10.72 -10.58
CA TYR A 373 -10.81 -10.73 -9.16
C TYR A 373 -12.08 -9.98 -8.89
N PHE A 374 -12.78 -10.36 -7.84
CA PHE A 374 -13.72 -9.48 -7.17
C PHE A 374 -13.58 -9.58 -5.65
N SER A 375 -13.96 -8.51 -4.97
CA SER A 375 -14.21 -8.50 -3.52
C SER A 375 -15.48 -7.73 -3.23
N GLN A 376 -16.35 -8.28 -2.37
CA GLN A 376 -17.61 -7.64 -2.00
C GLN A 376 -17.99 -7.95 -0.57
N GLY A 377 -18.80 -7.09 0.03
CA GLY A 377 -19.27 -7.34 1.38
C GLY A 377 -20.24 -6.30 1.91
N ILE A 378 -20.73 -6.63 3.09
CA ILE A 378 -21.50 -5.74 3.95
C ILE A 378 -20.84 -5.72 5.33
N GLU A 379 -20.64 -4.54 5.88
CA GLU A 379 -20.17 -4.33 7.23
C GLU A 379 -21.11 -3.39 7.98
N SER A 380 -21.50 -3.75 9.19
CA SER A 380 -22.27 -2.86 10.08
C SER A 380 -21.50 -2.69 11.39
N ILE A 381 -21.33 -1.43 11.80
CA ILE A 381 -20.68 -1.03 13.05
C ILE A 381 -21.70 -0.26 13.88
N ILE A 382 -21.84 -0.68 15.13
CA ILE A 382 -22.60 0.03 16.15
C ILE A 382 -21.58 0.67 17.08
N ALA A 383 -21.63 1.98 17.27
CA ALA A 383 -20.83 2.71 18.24
C ALA A 383 -21.75 3.25 19.34
N TYR A 384 -21.38 2.99 20.59
CA TYR A 384 -22.14 3.41 21.76
C TYR A 384 -21.20 3.97 22.82
N SER A 385 -21.38 5.27 23.12
CA SER A 385 -20.65 5.96 24.18
C SER A 385 -21.51 6.00 25.44
N VAL A 386 -20.95 5.64 26.61
CA VAL A 386 -21.68 5.69 27.88
C VAL A 386 -20.77 6.07 29.03
N GLU A 387 -21.22 7.08 29.76
CA GLU A 387 -20.60 7.51 31.02
C GLU A 387 -21.24 6.77 32.20
N THR A 388 -20.42 6.16 33.04
CA THR A 388 -20.86 5.48 34.27
C THR A 388 -20.05 5.99 35.46
N GLY A 389 -20.54 7.04 36.10
CA GLY A 389 -19.82 7.75 37.17
C GLY A 389 -18.62 8.50 36.63
N SER A 390 -17.41 8.04 36.92
CA SER A 390 -16.14 8.62 36.41
C SER A 390 -15.49 7.74 35.34
N VAL A 391 -16.22 6.84 34.74
CA VAL A 391 -15.74 5.91 33.72
C VAL A 391 -16.47 6.18 32.41
N ASP A 392 -15.74 6.57 31.38
CA ASP A 392 -16.25 6.71 30.03
C ASP A 392 -15.95 5.45 29.23
N ASN A 393 -16.95 4.96 28.50
CA ASN A 393 -16.84 3.79 27.66
C ASN A 393 -17.27 4.12 26.25
N ASP A 394 -16.41 3.87 25.26
CA ASP A 394 -16.71 3.91 23.84
C ASP A 394 -16.71 2.49 23.26
N ILE A 395 -17.87 1.91 23.17
CA ILE A 395 -18.07 0.52 22.74
C ILE A 395 -18.34 0.49 21.25
N ARG A 396 -17.59 -0.31 20.50
CA ARG A 396 -17.83 -0.58 19.08
C ARG A 396 -18.04 -2.06 18.87
N VAL A 397 -19.14 -2.40 18.19
CA VAL A 397 -19.47 -3.76 17.76
C VAL A 397 -19.59 -3.77 16.25
N GLY A 398 -18.75 -4.56 15.60
CA GLY A 398 -18.77 -4.69 14.14
C GLY A 398 -19.10 -6.12 13.72
N LEU A 399 -19.85 -6.22 12.62
CA LEU A 399 -20.16 -7.47 11.92
C LEU A 399 -19.93 -7.27 10.42
N ARG A 400 -19.10 -8.14 9.81
CA ARG A 400 -18.80 -8.12 8.37
C ARG A 400 -19.04 -9.48 7.75
N LEU A 401 -19.80 -9.51 6.66
CA LEU A 401 -19.85 -10.62 5.71
C LEU A 401 -19.09 -10.20 4.46
N HIS A 402 -18.09 -10.98 4.07
CA HIS A 402 -17.21 -10.71 2.94
C HIS A 402 -17.12 -11.92 2.03
N GLN A 403 -16.95 -11.68 0.74
CA GLN A 403 -16.64 -12.68 -0.25
C GLN A 403 -15.62 -12.12 -1.24
N ASP A 404 -14.60 -12.91 -1.57
CA ASP A 404 -13.66 -12.59 -2.63
C ASP A 404 -13.25 -13.81 -3.46
N GLU A 405 -12.71 -13.55 -4.65
CA GLU A 405 -12.32 -14.58 -5.62
C GLU A 405 -11.13 -14.12 -6.46
N GLU A 406 -10.25 -15.07 -6.79
CA GLU A 406 -9.19 -14.95 -7.80
C GLU A 406 -9.44 -16.00 -8.87
N ASP A 407 -9.73 -15.60 -10.11
CA ASP A 407 -9.75 -16.47 -11.29
C ASP A 407 -8.43 -16.35 -12.05
N ARG A 408 -7.75 -17.49 -12.28
CA ARG A 408 -6.49 -17.59 -13.01
C ARG A 408 -6.70 -18.37 -14.30
N PHE A 409 -6.40 -17.73 -15.44
CA PHE A 409 -6.56 -18.34 -16.76
C PHE A 409 -5.36 -18.01 -17.65
N GLN A 410 -4.21 -18.66 -17.40
CA GLN A 410 -2.89 -18.27 -17.89
C GLN A 410 -2.43 -19.12 -19.09
N PHE A 411 -1.56 -18.52 -19.92
CA PHE A 411 -0.91 -19.19 -21.05
C PHE A 411 0.51 -18.66 -21.27
N GLU A 412 1.27 -19.32 -22.15
CA GLU A 412 2.60 -18.90 -22.57
C GLU A 412 2.69 -18.84 -24.08
N ASP A 413 3.30 -17.75 -24.59
CA ASP A 413 3.71 -17.58 -25.97
C ASP A 413 5.19 -17.92 -26.10
N GLY A 414 5.56 -18.53 -27.23
CA GLY A 414 6.95 -18.79 -27.60
C GLY A 414 7.49 -17.75 -28.56
N TYR A 415 8.71 -17.29 -28.30
CA TYR A 415 9.41 -16.30 -29.12
C TYR A 415 10.81 -16.76 -29.49
N ARG A 416 11.31 -16.26 -30.62
CA ARG A 416 12.74 -16.24 -30.94
C ARG A 416 13.27 -14.82 -30.87
N MET A 417 14.55 -14.66 -30.56
CA MET A 417 15.27 -13.41 -30.69
C MET A 417 15.91 -13.34 -32.06
N GLU A 418 15.64 -12.27 -32.82
CA GLU A 418 16.17 -12.03 -34.15
C GLU A 418 16.55 -10.56 -34.31
N ASN A 419 17.85 -10.26 -34.48
CA ASN A 419 18.38 -8.87 -34.57
C ASN A 419 17.99 -7.96 -33.38
N GLY A 420 17.88 -8.52 -32.16
CA GLY A 420 17.48 -7.78 -30.97
C GLY A 420 15.95 -7.65 -30.78
N GLU A 421 15.14 -8.14 -31.72
CA GLU A 421 13.69 -8.10 -31.65
C GLU A 421 13.12 -9.49 -31.31
N MET A 422 12.07 -9.53 -30.48
CA MET A 422 11.33 -10.74 -30.13
C MET A 422 10.25 -11.02 -31.19
N ILE A 423 10.39 -12.12 -31.92
CA ILE A 423 9.45 -12.54 -32.96
C ILE A 423 8.63 -13.71 -32.43
N LEU A 424 7.30 -13.59 -32.43
CA LEU A 424 6.37 -14.65 -32.02
C LEU A 424 6.52 -15.87 -32.92
N THR A 425 6.76 -17.03 -32.32
CA THR A 425 6.92 -18.32 -33.03
C THR A 425 5.82 -19.30 -32.72
N SER A 426 5.28 -19.29 -31.50
CA SER A 426 4.12 -20.08 -31.14
C SER A 426 3.19 -19.28 -30.22
N ALA A 427 1.90 -19.25 -30.55
CA ALA A 427 0.88 -18.60 -29.72
C ALA A 427 0.34 -19.62 -28.70
N GLY A 428 0.29 -19.18 -27.45
CA GLY A 428 -0.28 -19.94 -26.33
C GLY A 428 -1.80 -20.04 -26.38
N VAL A 429 -2.33 -20.98 -25.64
CA VAL A 429 -3.78 -21.16 -25.49
C VAL A 429 -4.15 -20.86 -24.03
N PRO A 430 -5.11 -19.94 -23.78
CA PRO A 430 -5.55 -19.61 -22.41
C PRO A 430 -5.94 -20.86 -21.61
N GLY A 431 -5.53 -20.90 -20.33
CA GLY A 431 -5.78 -22.02 -19.41
C GLY A 431 -4.72 -23.12 -19.42
N THR A 432 -3.75 -23.11 -20.37
CA THR A 432 -2.73 -24.18 -20.48
C THR A 432 -1.58 -24.05 -19.46
N GLN A 433 -1.47 -22.94 -18.73
CA GLN A 433 -0.44 -22.76 -17.70
C GLN A 433 -1.02 -22.67 -16.28
N ALA A 434 -2.18 -22.08 -16.12
CA ALA A 434 -2.98 -22.14 -14.89
C ALA A 434 -4.46 -21.95 -15.26
N ASN A 435 -5.32 -22.78 -14.66
CA ASN A 435 -6.74 -22.80 -14.91
C ASN A 435 -7.49 -23.14 -13.62
N ARG A 436 -7.63 -22.14 -12.72
CA ARG A 436 -8.22 -22.37 -11.42
C ARG A 436 -8.92 -21.13 -10.87
N ILE A 437 -9.86 -21.35 -9.95
CA ILE A 437 -10.59 -20.34 -9.22
C ILE A 437 -10.40 -20.61 -7.74
N GLY A 438 -9.85 -19.61 -7.02
CA GLY A 438 -9.69 -19.62 -5.57
C GLY A 438 -10.62 -18.57 -4.95
N SER A 439 -11.46 -18.96 -4.01
CA SER A 439 -12.41 -18.06 -3.36
C SER A 439 -12.40 -18.18 -1.85
N ALA A 440 -12.88 -17.13 -1.19
CA ALA A 440 -13.11 -17.09 0.24
C ALA A 440 -14.46 -16.43 0.57
N THR A 441 -15.17 -17.00 1.52
CA THR A 441 -16.32 -16.35 2.18
C THR A 441 -15.98 -16.22 3.66
N ALA A 442 -16.13 -15.02 4.25
CA ALA A 442 -15.75 -14.77 5.63
C ALA A 442 -16.86 -14.07 6.41
N LEU A 443 -17.12 -14.57 7.61
CA LEU A 443 -17.90 -13.90 8.64
C LEU A 443 -16.95 -13.40 9.71
N ALA A 444 -16.84 -12.08 9.86
CA ALA A 444 -16.03 -11.45 10.89
C ALA A 444 -16.91 -10.68 11.87
N ALA A 445 -16.63 -10.81 13.16
CA ALA A 445 -17.29 -10.04 14.20
C ALA A 445 -16.26 -9.52 15.20
N TYR A 446 -16.43 -8.31 15.71
CA TYR A 446 -15.59 -7.78 16.77
C TYR A 446 -16.36 -6.98 17.80
N VAL A 447 -15.81 -6.92 18.99
CA VAL A 447 -16.18 -5.98 20.04
C VAL A 447 -14.92 -5.33 20.53
N GLN A 448 -14.91 -4.01 20.56
CA GLN A 448 -13.86 -3.18 21.14
C GLN A 448 -14.50 -2.19 22.12
N ASN A 449 -13.87 -1.98 23.28
CA ASN A 449 -14.25 -0.95 24.23
C ASN A 449 -13.02 -0.12 24.58
N ASP A 450 -13.10 1.18 24.36
CA ASP A 450 -12.15 2.16 24.82
C ASP A 450 -12.69 2.73 26.15
N ILE A 451 -11.98 2.45 27.25
CA ILE A 451 -12.41 2.75 28.63
C ILE A 451 -11.49 3.83 29.17
N SER A 452 -12.02 5.01 29.44
CA SER A 452 -11.29 6.09 30.11
C SER A 452 -11.71 6.22 31.57
N VAL A 453 -10.74 6.18 32.48
CA VAL A 453 -10.94 6.33 33.92
C VAL A 453 -9.76 7.03 34.55
N SER A 454 -10.00 8.25 35.12
CA SER A 454 -8.91 9.12 35.59
C SER A 454 -7.85 9.28 34.48
N ASP A 455 -6.60 9.02 34.77
CA ASP A 455 -5.45 9.18 33.88
C ASP A 455 -5.18 7.92 33.02
N PHE A 456 -6.08 6.93 33.03
CA PHE A 456 -5.94 5.70 32.26
C PHE A 456 -6.93 5.63 31.12
N THR A 457 -6.45 5.20 29.96
CA THR A 457 -7.27 4.74 28.84
C THR A 457 -6.91 3.29 28.51
N PHE A 458 -7.90 2.42 28.50
CA PHE A 458 -7.76 1.02 28.13
C PHE A 458 -8.51 0.76 26.85
N THR A 459 -7.84 0.23 25.82
CA THR A 459 -8.51 -0.36 24.66
C THR A 459 -8.52 -1.87 24.85
N THR A 460 -9.70 -2.45 24.98
CA THR A 460 -9.86 -3.91 25.08
C THR A 460 -10.74 -4.41 23.96
N GLY A 461 -10.42 -5.56 23.38
CA GLY A 461 -11.27 -6.08 22.33
C GLY A 461 -10.93 -7.51 21.93
N ILE A 462 -11.84 -8.07 21.18
CA ILE A 462 -11.70 -9.38 20.56
C ILE A 462 -12.35 -9.36 19.20
N ARG A 463 -11.65 -9.97 18.23
CA ARG A 463 -12.17 -10.22 16.90
C ARG A 463 -12.30 -11.72 16.67
N PHE A 464 -13.38 -12.12 16.05
CA PHE A 464 -13.63 -13.49 15.58
C PHE A 464 -13.68 -13.47 14.05
N GLU A 465 -13.02 -14.44 13.41
CA GLU A 465 -13.11 -14.72 11.99
C GLU A 465 -13.51 -16.17 11.77
N ASN A 466 -14.50 -16.40 10.93
CA ASN A 466 -14.83 -17.70 10.37
C ASN A 466 -14.74 -17.58 8.85
N ILE A 467 -13.81 -18.35 8.23
CA ILE A 467 -13.44 -18.20 6.84
C ILE A 467 -13.61 -19.56 6.15
N TRP A 468 -14.43 -19.61 5.12
CA TRP A 468 -14.61 -20.76 4.24
C TRP A 468 -13.83 -20.53 2.95
N PHE A 469 -12.87 -21.39 2.67
CA PHE A 469 -12.05 -21.37 1.46
C PHE A 469 -12.48 -22.46 0.50
N GLU A 470 -12.47 -22.14 -0.80
CA GLU A 470 -12.66 -23.07 -1.89
C GLU A 470 -11.60 -22.82 -2.97
N ASN A 471 -10.98 -23.89 -3.48
CA ASN A 471 -10.11 -23.85 -4.65
C ASN A 471 -10.58 -24.90 -5.65
N ARG A 472 -11.00 -24.44 -6.84
CA ARG A 472 -11.37 -25.28 -7.99
C ARG A 472 -10.26 -25.23 -9.00
N ASP A 473 -9.45 -26.28 -9.09
CA ASP A 473 -8.40 -26.42 -10.10
C ASP A 473 -8.88 -27.33 -11.20
N PHE A 474 -9.14 -26.77 -12.39
CA PHE A 474 -9.63 -27.49 -13.58
C PHE A 474 -8.50 -28.20 -14.32
N GLY A 475 -7.23 -27.96 -13.94
CA GLY A 475 -6.08 -28.46 -14.64
C GLY A 475 -5.85 -27.80 -16.01
N THR A 476 -4.69 -28.02 -16.57
CA THR A 476 -4.26 -27.40 -17.85
C THR A 476 -4.80 -28.13 -19.10
N SER A 477 -5.46 -29.27 -18.94
CA SER A 477 -6.12 -30.04 -20.01
C SER A 477 -7.60 -29.72 -20.19
N ASP A 478 -8.30 -29.27 -19.14
CA ASP A 478 -9.73 -28.89 -19.17
C ASP A 478 -9.88 -27.37 -19.37
N ILE A 479 -9.40 -26.87 -20.52
CA ILE A 479 -9.42 -25.42 -20.81
C ILE A 479 -10.85 -24.86 -20.97
N GLU A 480 -11.83 -25.73 -21.28
CA GLU A 480 -13.25 -25.34 -21.38
C GLU A 480 -13.96 -25.36 -20.03
N ARG A 481 -13.26 -25.73 -18.93
CA ARG A 481 -13.80 -25.83 -17.59
C ARG A 481 -15.08 -26.69 -17.49
N THR A 482 -15.06 -27.81 -18.14
CA THR A 482 -16.17 -28.78 -18.15
C THR A 482 -16.35 -29.43 -16.79
N GLY A 483 -15.33 -29.39 -15.94
CA GLY A 483 -15.29 -30.03 -14.63
C GLY A 483 -15.01 -31.52 -14.69
N SER A 484 -14.57 -32.05 -15.87
CA SER A 484 -14.28 -33.47 -16.03
C SER A 484 -13.11 -33.96 -15.18
N ASP A 485 -12.23 -33.06 -14.77
CA ASP A 485 -10.99 -33.35 -14.01
C ASP A 485 -10.72 -32.30 -12.90
N VAL A 486 -11.78 -31.69 -12.37
CA VAL A 486 -11.64 -30.65 -11.36
C VAL A 486 -11.14 -31.23 -10.03
N ASN A 487 -10.05 -30.64 -9.52
CA ASN A 487 -9.57 -30.89 -8.17
C ASN A 487 -10.13 -29.82 -7.24
N LEU A 488 -11.06 -30.24 -6.37
CA LEU A 488 -11.73 -29.36 -5.39
C LEU A 488 -11.02 -29.49 -4.04
N ASN A 489 -10.57 -28.36 -3.48
CA ASN A 489 -10.04 -28.26 -2.14
C ASN A 489 -10.88 -27.25 -1.34
N GLU A 490 -11.49 -27.70 -0.27
CA GLU A 490 -12.33 -26.90 0.61
C GLU A 490 -11.86 -27.04 2.06
N TYR A 491 -11.77 -25.94 2.78
CA TYR A 491 -11.48 -25.96 4.23
C TYR A 491 -12.01 -24.73 4.92
N THR A 492 -12.11 -24.79 6.26
CA THR A 492 -12.62 -23.71 7.08
C THR A 492 -11.64 -23.38 8.20
N ILE A 493 -11.46 -22.09 8.44
CA ILE A 493 -10.65 -21.57 9.54
C ILE A 493 -11.53 -20.78 10.49
N ASN A 494 -11.30 -21.01 11.79
CA ASN A 494 -11.90 -20.25 12.88
C ASN A 494 -10.79 -19.69 13.75
N VAL A 495 -10.82 -18.39 14.05
CA VAL A 495 -9.82 -17.77 14.90
C VAL A 495 -10.42 -16.68 15.77
N PHE A 496 -9.89 -16.59 17.02
CA PHE A 496 -10.10 -15.48 17.94
C PHE A 496 -8.82 -14.66 18.04
N VAL A 497 -8.95 -13.34 17.88
CA VAL A 497 -7.87 -12.38 17.88
C VAL A 497 -8.12 -11.36 19.01
N PRO A 498 -7.73 -11.67 20.24
CA PRO A 498 -7.85 -10.74 21.37
C PRO A 498 -6.73 -9.70 21.35
N GLY A 499 -7.02 -8.56 21.98
CA GLY A 499 -6.02 -7.52 22.21
C GLY A 499 -6.40 -6.63 23.39
N ILE A 500 -5.38 -6.05 23.99
CA ILE A 500 -5.50 -5.03 25.03
C ILE A 500 -4.39 -3.99 24.84
N GLY A 501 -4.75 -2.73 24.94
CA GLY A 501 -3.84 -1.59 25.00
C GLY A 501 -4.11 -0.78 26.26
N ILE A 502 -3.08 -0.12 26.78
CA ILE A 502 -3.15 0.73 27.95
C ILE A 502 -2.36 2.01 27.64
N ALA A 503 -2.99 3.14 27.86
CA ALA A 503 -2.32 4.46 27.94
C ALA A 503 -2.51 5.00 29.36
N TYR A 504 -1.45 5.50 29.94
CA TYR A 504 -1.44 6.14 31.27
C TYR A 504 -0.82 7.52 31.19
N GLU A 505 -1.62 8.54 31.38
CA GLU A 505 -1.18 9.93 31.46
C GLU A 505 -0.44 10.17 32.79
N TRP A 506 0.89 9.97 32.77
CA TRP A 506 1.74 10.14 33.94
C TRP A 506 1.85 11.61 34.36
N THR A 507 1.94 12.50 33.38
CA THR A 507 1.82 13.96 33.52
C THR A 507 1.06 14.50 32.32
N ASP A 508 0.72 15.80 32.35
CA ASP A 508 0.06 16.46 31.20
C ASP A 508 0.88 16.32 29.90
N GLU A 509 2.21 16.13 30.00
CA GLU A 509 3.10 16.02 28.83
C GLU A 509 3.56 14.59 28.54
N VAL A 510 3.44 13.63 29.50
CA VAL A 510 3.99 12.27 29.37
C VAL A 510 2.91 11.22 29.47
N THR A 511 2.72 10.46 28.41
CA THR A 511 1.85 9.29 28.38
C THR A 511 2.68 8.02 28.24
N LEU A 512 2.51 7.06 29.13
CA LEU A 512 3.07 5.71 29.03
C LEU A 512 2.10 4.80 28.28
N ILE A 513 2.60 3.99 27.35
CA ILE A 513 1.76 3.07 26.57
C ILE A 513 2.28 1.65 26.68
N SER A 514 1.34 0.70 26.72
CA SER A 514 1.64 -0.74 26.67
C SER A 514 0.55 -1.46 25.90
N GLY A 515 0.90 -2.54 25.21
CA GLY A 515 -0.06 -3.32 24.44
C GLY A 515 0.30 -4.79 24.31
N LEU A 516 -0.73 -5.59 24.19
CA LEU A 516 -0.66 -7.03 23.90
C LEU A 516 -1.74 -7.37 22.88
N HIS A 517 -1.34 -7.99 21.76
CA HIS A 517 -2.26 -8.30 20.67
C HIS A 517 -1.90 -9.65 20.03
N LYS A 518 -2.89 -10.50 19.76
CA LYS A 518 -2.73 -11.68 18.91
C LYS A 518 -2.83 -11.26 17.44
N GLY A 519 -1.80 -11.56 16.65
CA GLY A 519 -1.81 -11.41 15.18
C GLY A 519 -2.23 -12.71 14.50
N PHE A 520 -2.83 -12.59 13.33
CA PHE A 520 -3.31 -13.70 12.52
C PHE A 520 -3.22 -13.35 11.02
N SER A 521 -2.85 -14.33 10.18
CA SER A 521 -3.04 -14.29 8.72
C SER A 521 -3.44 -15.69 8.24
N PRO A 522 -4.52 -15.81 7.44
CA PRO A 522 -4.96 -17.10 6.93
C PRO A 522 -4.03 -17.61 5.81
N PRO A 523 -3.94 -18.94 5.58
CA PRO A 523 -3.37 -19.48 4.35
C PRO A 523 -4.30 -19.23 3.16
N SER A 524 -3.75 -19.29 1.92
CA SER A 524 -4.51 -19.12 0.69
C SER A 524 -5.28 -20.40 0.29
N PRO A 525 -6.37 -20.31 -0.51
CA PRO A 525 -7.19 -21.45 -0.92
C PRO A 525 -6.40 -22.59 -1.59
N GLY A 526 -5.30 -22.26 -2.31
CA GLY A 526 -4.42 -23.23 -2.97
C GLY A 526 -3.38 -23.88 -2.06
N SER A 527 -3.38 -23.59 -0.76
CA SER A 527 -2.44 -24.19 0.20
C SER A 527 -2.83 -25.64 0.52
N SER A 528 -1.84 -26.43 1.00
CA SER A 528 -2.12 -27.81 1.43
C SER A 528 -3.01 -27.83 2.67
N ALA A 529 -3.74 -28.92 2.88
CA ALA A 529 -4.61 -29.10 4.05
C ALA A 529 -3.86 -29.01 5.40
N ASP A 530 -2.54 -29.29 5.40
CA ASP A 530 -1.68 -29.22 6.59
C ASP A 530 -1.13 -27.81 6.85
N THR A 531 -1.39 -26.82 5.96
CA THR A 531 -0.91 -25.46 6.13
C THR A 531 -1.71 -24.76 7.24
N ARG A 532 -1.02 -24.44 8.33
CA ARG A 532 -1.61 -23.71 9.46
C ARG A 532 -1.55 -22.21 9.21
N SER A 533 -2.51 -21.50 9.79
CA SER A 533 -2.50 -20.03 9.80
C SER A 533 -1.21 -19.47 10.41
N GLU A 534 -0.77 -18.33 9.94
CA GLU A 534 0.23 -17.53 10.64
C GLU A 534 -0.38 -16.94 11.90
N GLU A 535 0.31 -17.08 13.01
CA GLU A 535 -0.09 -16.54 14.31
C GLU A 535 1.10 -15.90 15.01
N SER A 536 0.85 -14.74 15.64
CA SER A 536 1.84 -14.05 16.46
C SER A 536 1.24 -13.54 17.76
N ILE A 537 2.09 -13.37 18.78
CA ILE A 537 1.78 -12.57 19.96
C ILE A 537 2.70 -11.36 19.93
N ASN A 538 2.08 -10.19 19.93
CA ASN A 538 2.75 -8.92 19.78
C ASN A 538 2.69 -8.14 21.09
N TYR A 539 3.86 -7.74 21.60
CA TYR A 539 4.03 -6.95 22.82
C TYR A 539 4.58 -5.60 22.43
N GLU A 540 4.10 -4.55 23.07
CA GLU A 540 4.64 -3.21 22.94
C GLU A 540 4.67 -2.48 24.28
N LEU A 541 5.69 -1.66 24.45
CA LEU A 541 5.88 -0.77 25.60
C LEU A 541 6.58 0.49 25.14
N GLY A 542 6.07 1.64 25.56
CA GLY A 542 6.64 2.91 25.15
C GLY A 542 6.15 4.09 25.94
N PHE A 543 6.55 5.27 25.47
CA PHE A 543 6.07 6.54 26.01
C PHE A 543 5.89 7.56 24.87
N ARG A 544 5.02 8.53 25.13
CA ARG A 544 4.85 9.77 24.36
C ARG A 544 5.15 10.94 25.27
N TYR A 545 5.91 11.88 24.74
CA TYR A 545 6.16 13.18 25.37
C TYR A 545 5.71 14.26 24.40
N GLU A 546 4.76 15.09 24.82
CA GLU A 546 4.19 16.15 24.00
C GLU A 546 4.09 17.46 24.78
N THR A 547 4.56 18.50 24.13
CA THR A 547 4.45 19.90 24.58
C THR A 547 4.10 20.75 23.38
N ASP A 548 3.85 22.05 23.56
CA ASP A 548 3.64 23.00 22.45
C ASP A 548 4.81 23.03 21.45
N ALA A 549 6.02 22.70 21.89
CA ALA A 549 7.24 22.79 21.07
C ALA A 549 7.77 21.45 20.59
N TYR A 550 7.51 20.36 21.30
CA TYR A 550 8.12 19.04 21.03
C TYR A 550 7.10 17.93 21.08
N ARG A 551 7.23 16.98 20.16
CA ARG A 551 6.55 15.69 20.22
C ARG A 551 7.58 14.59 20.06
N VAL A 552 7.64 13.67 21.01
CA VAL A 552 8.55 12.52 20.98
C VAL A 552 7.77 11.26 21.34
N GLU A 553 7.89 10.21 20.53
CA GLU A 553 7.36 8.88 20.82
C GLU A 553 8.49 7.87 20.73
N SER A 554 8.57 6.97 21.70
CA SER A 554 9.48 5.83 21.65
C SER A 554 8.76 4.55 22.06
N ILE A 555 8.80 3.52 21.19
CA ILE A 555 8.12 2.25 21.39
C ILE A 555 9.08 1.10 21.16
N GLY A 556 9.30 0.29 22.19
CA GLY A 556 9.89 -1.03 22.07
C GLY A 556 8.81 -2.06 21.71
N PHE A 557 9.10 -2.96 20.79
CA PHE A 557 8.18 -4.02 20.40
C PHE A 557 8.86 -5.39 20.35
N PHE A 558 8.07 -6.43 20.62
CA PHE A 558 8.47 -7.82 20.50
C PHE A 558 7.32 -8.64 19.92
N ASN A 559 7.54 -9.26 18.75
CA ASN A 559 6.58 -10.09 18.06
C ASN A 559 7.10 -11.53 18.03
N ASN A 560 6.34 -12.45 18.62
CA ASN A 560 6.65 -13.87 18.64
C ASN A 560 5.68 -14.62 17.71
N TYR A 561 6.19 -15.06 16.56
CA TYR A 561 5.45 -15.85 15.59
C TYR A 561 5.59 -17.33 15.91
N SER A 562 4.49 -17.97 16.24
CA SER A 562 4.44 -19.42 16.45
C SER A 562 4.43 -20.23 15.14
N ASN A 563 4.01 -19.58 14.06
CA ASN A 563 4.06 -20.12 12.71
C ASN A 563 4.08 -18.98 11.72
N LEU A 564 5.19 -18.78 11.00
CA LEU A 564 5.30 -17.86 9.90
C LEU A 564 4.88 -18.55 8.61
N LEU A 565 4.10 -17.87 7.76
CA LEU A 565 3.74 -18.36 6.43
C LEU A 565 4.66 -17.74 5.37
N GLY A 566 5.36 -18.59 4.65
CA GLY A 566 5.97 -18.24 3.38
C GLY A 566 4.97 -18.32 2.25
N SER A 567 5.19 -17.54 1.20
CA SER A 567 4.36 -17.50 0.01
C SER A 567 5.18 -17.82 -1.23
N ASP A 568 4.67 -18.73 -2.06
CA ASP A 568 5.29 -19.07 -3.35
C ASP A 568 5.02 -18.01 -4.44
N LEU A 569 4.89 -16.73 -4.03
CA LEU A 569 4.76 -15.62 -4.97
C LEU A 569 6.03 -15.42 -5.81
N ALA A 570 5.86 -15.33 -7.12
CA ALA A 570 6.98 -15.09 -8.04
C ALA A 570 7.69 -13.76 -7.75
N ALA A 571 6.98 -12.74 -7.24
CA ALA A 571 7.54 -11.47 -6.82
C ALA A 571 8.58 -11.61 -5.71
N GLY A 572 8.40 -12.56 -4.79
CA GLY A 572 9.35 -12.89 -3.74
C GLY A 572 10.44 -13.89 -4.16
N GLY A 573 10.43 -14.36 -5.42
CA GLY A 573 11.36 -15.38 -5.92
C GLY A 573 10.84 -16.82 -5.83
N GLY A 574 9.53 -17.01 -5.59
CA GLY A 574 8.83 -18.30 -5.62
C GLY A 574 8.44 -18.74 -7.04
N GLY A 575 7.84 -19.92 -7.16
CA GLY A 575 7.37 -20.49 -8.41
C GLY A 575 6.09 -19.85 -9.00
N GLY A 576 5.42 -18.99 -8.23
CA GLY A 576 4.22 -18.25 -8.65
C GLY A 576 2.92 -19.06 -8.52
N THR A 577 2.91 -20.14 -7.74
CA THR A 577 1.70 -20.94 -7.50
C THR A 577 0.71 -20.25 -6.56
N THR A 578 1.14 -19.26 -5.78
CA THR A 578 0.41 -18.64 -4.66
C THR A 578 0.11 -19.57 -3.48
N ALA A 579 0.56 -20.81 -3.50
CA ALA A 579 0.50 -21.69 -2.35
C ALA A 579 1.34 -21.09 -1.20
N GLN A 580 0.84 -21.24 0.00
CA GLN A 580 1.57 -20.87 1.22
C GLN A 580 2.04 -22.12 1.95
N PHE A 581 3.10 -21.98 2.72
CA PHE A 581 3.69 -23.08 3.46
C PHE A 581 4.22 -22.59 4.82
N ASN A 582 4.27 -23.51 5.77
CA ASN A 582 4.74 -23.21 7.12
C ASN A 582 6.27 -23.02 7.13
N ALA A 583 6.73 -21.94 7.73
CA ALA A 583 8.15 -21.57 7.86
C ALA A 583 8.70 -21.74 9.30
N GLY A 584 7.84 -22.08 10.24
CA GLY A 584 8.23 -22.28 11.64
C GLY A 584 8.15 -21.00 12.49
N GLU A 585 8.91 -21.00 13.58
CA GLU A 585 8.88 -19.96 14.61
C GLU A 585 9.85 -18.81 14.26
N VAL A 586 9.41 -17.57 14.48
CA VAL A 586 10.21 -16.36 14.26
C VAL A 586 10.03 -15.41 15.42
N GLU A 587 11.11 -14.82 15.88
CA GLU A 587 11.07 -13.71 16.83
C GLU A 587 11.54 -12.42 16.15
N VAL A 588 10.77 -11.35 16.36
CA VAL A 588 11.13 -10.02 15.90
C VAL A 588 11.08 -9.05 17.07
N PHE A 589 12.15 -8.34 17.32
CA PHE A 589 12.17 -7.27 18.31
C PHE A 589 12.79 -6.00 17.72
N GLY A 590 12.39 -4.86 18.27
CA GLY A 590 12.92 -3.59 17.80
C GLY A 590 12.53 -2.41 18.64
N LEU A 591 12.98 -1.24 18.17
CA LEU A 591 12.73 0.06 18.75
C LEU A 591 12.29 1.02 17.65
N GLU A 592 11.19 1.68 17.88
CA GLU A 592 10.68 2.80 17.08
C GLU A 592 10.90 4.10 17.85
N LEU A 593 11.40 5.14 17.17
CA LEU A 593 11.55 6.49 17.71
C LEU A 593 11.00 7.47 16.67
N SER A 594 10.15 8.39 17.13
CA SER A 594 9.66 9.52 16.36
C SER A 594 9.86 10.79 17.18
N ALA A 595 10.40 11.84 16.57
CA ALA A 595 10.57 13.12 17.21
C ALA A 595 10.23 14.26 16.23
N GLU A 596 9.40 15.20 16.65
CA GLU A 596 8.94 16.33 15.86
C GLU A 596 9.07 17.63 16.65
N THR A 597 9.45 18.69 15.97
CA THR A 597 9.49 20.05 16.55
C THR A 597 9.40 21.10 15.45
N ASN A 598 8.97 22.31 15.82
CA ASN A 598 9.23 23.49 15.01
C ASN A 598 10.39 24.27 15.63
N ILE A 599 11.58 24.15 15.03
CA ILE A 599 12.81 24.76 15.56
C ILE A 599 12.67 26.28 15.73
N ALA A 600 11.87 26.96 14.91
CA ALA A 600 11.67 28.41 14.97
C ALA A 600 10.96 28.85 16.27
N LEU A 601 10.11 28.01 16.87
CA LEU A 601 9.45 28.26 18.13
C LEU A 601 10.46 28.43 19.29
N LEU A 602 11.62 27.77 19.22
CA LEU A 602 12.69 27.86 20.20
C LEU A 602 13.35 29.25 20.22
N PHE A 603 13.18 30.02 19.16
CA PHE A 603 13.82 31.32 18.96
C PHE A 603 12.81 32.46 18.78
N ASP A 604 11.52 32.21 18.98
CA ASP A 604 10.41 33.17 18.83
C ASP A 604 10.48 33.92 17.47
N LYS A 605 10.44 33.15 16.39
CA LYS A 605 10.54 33.63 15.01
C LYS A 605 9.21 33.55 14.28
N GLU A 606 8.99 34.49 13.34
CA GLU A 606 7.78 34.56 12.51
C GLU A 606 7.73 33.47 11.39
N TYR A 607 8.88 32.89 11.06
CA TYR A 607 8.96 31.75 10.10
C TYR A 607 8.85 30.42 10.82
N SER A 608 8.52 29.36 10.09
CA SER A 608 8.46 27.99 10.61
C SER A 608 9.63 27.14 10.09
N ILE A 609 10.24 26.34 10.97
CA ILE A 609 11.26 25.35 10.60
C ILE A 609 10.81 24.00 11.19
N PRO A 610 9.83 23.33 10.53
CA PRO A 610 9.42 22.01 10.97
C PRO A 610 10.56 21.01 10.79
N PHE A 611 10.81 20.23 11.81
CA PHE A 611 11.80 19.16 11.83
C PHE A 611 11.13 17.89 12.32
N ALA A 612 11.36 16.78 11.62
CA ALA A 612 10.94 15.44 12.05
C ALA A 612 12.08 14.44 11.88
N LEU A 613 12.20 13.55 12.85
CA LEU A 613 13.11 12.41 12.86
C LEU A 613 12.31 11.15 13.15
N ASN A 614 12.42 10.14 12.28
CA ASN A 614 11.89 8.81 12.51
C ASN A 614 13.04 7.80 12.41
N TYR A 615 13.14 6.90 13.38
CA TYR A 615 14.17 5.87 13.42
C TYR A 615 13.55 4.54 13.82
N THR A 616 13.99 3.48 13.16
CA THR A 616 13.61 2.11 13.49
C THR A 616 14.83 1.21 13.56
N TYR A 617 14.92 0.45 14.64
CA TYR A 617 15.79 -0.71 14.75
C TYR A 617 14.93 -1.97 14.72
N THR A 618 15.29 -2.95 13.89
CA THR A 618 14.58 -4.23 13.79
C THR A 618 15.56 -5.40 13.74
N ASN A 619 15.34 -6.40 14.57
CA ASN A 619 16.04 -7.68 14.50
C ASN A 619 15.02 -8.82 14.40
N ALA A 620 15.06 -9.56 13.29
CA ALA A 620 14.12 -10.65 12.99
C ALA A 620 14.91 -11.95 12.73
N THR A 621 14.61 -13.01 13.50
CA THR A 621 15.38 -14.27 13.47
C THR A 621 14.46 -15.49 13.51
N PHE A 622 14.80 -16.50 12.70
CA PHE A 622 14.22 -17.84 12.78
C PHE A 622 14.66 -18.53 14.07
N GLN A 623 13.71 -19.19 14.76
CA GLN A 623 13.95 -19.87 16.02
C GLN A 623 14.19 -21.37 15.85
N ASN A 624 13.81 -21.94 14.71
CA ASN A 624 14.00 -23.35 14.38
C ASN A 624 14.72 -23.52 13.03
N SER A 625 15.26 -24.73 12.80
CA SER A 625 15.93 -25.10 11.54
C SER A 625 14.99 -25.90 10.66
N PHE A 626 14.97 -25.61 9.35
CA PHE A 626 14.16 -26.32 8.35
C PHE A 626 14.73 -26.11 6.95
N ASP A 627 14.33 -26.98 6.02
CA ASP A 627 14.61 -26.81 4.60
C ASP A 627 13.38 -26.25 3.88
N SER A 628 13.61 -25.30 2.98
CA SER A 628 12.56 -24.67 2.19
C SER A 628 12.94 -24.63 0.69
N ASN A 629 11.99 -24.93 -0.16
CA ASN A 629 12.12 -24.73 -1.60
C ASN A 629 12.00 -23.24 -2.00
N PHE A 630 11.58 -22.39 -1.08
CA PHE A 630 11.50 -20.95 -1.31
C PHE A 630 12.93 -20.37 -1.31
N SER A 631 13.38 -19.90 -2.46
CA SER A 631 14.77 -19.50 -2.70
C SER A 631 15.33 -18.49 -1.68
N PRO A 632 14.57 -17.49 -1.17
CA PRO A 632 15.06 -16.57 -0.13
C PRO A 632 15.39 -17.23 1.21
N TRP A 633 14.79 -18.39 1.49
CA TRP A 633 15.04 -19.12 2.74
C TRP A 633 16.04 -20.24 2.57
N GLY A 634 15.83 -21.15 1.60
CA GLY A 634 16.74 -22.29 1.39
C GLY A 634 16.82 -23.18 2.63
N THR A 635 18.01 -23.55 3.04
CA THR A 635 18.28 -24.27 4.30
C THR A 635 18.45 -23.28 5.44
N VAL A 636 17.45 -23.16 6.28
CA VAL A 636 17.43 -22.27 7.45
C VAL A 636 17.99 -22.96 8.69
N GLN A 637 18.84 -22.25 9.41
CA GLN A 637 19.34 -22.64 10.73
C GLN A 637 18.68 -21.75 11.80
N SER A 638 18.45 -22.29 13.00
CA SER A 638 18.02 -21.47 14.16
C SER A 638 19.01 -20.33 14.40
N GLY A 639 18.50 -19.10 14.53
CA GLY A 639 19.27 -17.87 14.65
C GLY A 639 19.58 -17.18 13.31
N ASP A 640 19.20 -17.74 12.17
CA ASP A 640 19.30 -17.07 10.88
C ASP A 640 18.37 -15.84 10.85
N LYS A 641 18.86 -14.72 10.31
CA LYS A 641 18.06 -13.51 10.11
C LYS A 641 17.16 -13.67 8.89
N LEU A 642 15.97 -13.08 8.98
CA LEU A 642 15.03 -13.00 7.87
C LEU A 642 15.60 -12.11 6.75
N PRO A 643 15.36 -12.47 5.47
CA PRO A 643 15.75 -11.63 4.34
C PRO A 643 14.89 -10.36 4.23
N PHE A 644 15.43 -9.34 3.56
CA PHE A 644 14.80 -8.06 3.23
C PHE A 644 14.33 -7.22 4.43
N ILE A 645 14.85 -7.47 5.63
CA ILE A 645 14.57 -6.64 6.82
C ILE A 645 15.83 -5.84 7.14
N PRO A 646 15.82 -4.50 6.98
CA PRO A 646 16.95 -3.66 7.37
C PRO A 646 17.03 -3.56 8.89
N GLU A 647 18.23 -3.66 9.44
CA GLU A 647 18.43 -3.49 10.89
C GLU A 647 18.21 -2.05 11.33
N HIS A 648 18.60 -1.09 10.50
CA HIS A 648 18.48 0.34 10.81
C HIS A 648 17.83 1.08 9.65
N GLN A 649 16.80 1.83 9.96
CA GLN A 649 16.14 2.78 9.08
C GLN A 649 16.03 4.12 9.77
N MET A 650 16.25 5.21 9.04
CA MET A 650 16.12 6.55 9.56
C MET A 650 15.57 7.48 8.48
N ASN A 651 14.61 8.30 8.85
CA ASN A 651 14.10 9.37 8.02
C ASN A 651 14.23 10.69 8.77
N VAL A 652 14.76 11.72 8.11
CA VAL A 652 14.89 13.08 8.65
C VAL A 652 14.23 14.03 7.66
N SER A 653 13.25 14.78 8.13
CA SER A 653 12.59 15.84 7.38
C SER A 653 12.93 17.20 8.00
N LEU A 654 13.26 18.17 7.15
CA LEU A 654 13.51 19.56 7.53
C LEU A 654 12.79 20.48 6.57
N GLY A 655 11.89 21.30 7.09
CA GLY A 655 11.16 22.31 6.34
C GLY A 655 11.60 23.73 6.67
N PHE A 656 11.25 24.64 5.78
CA PHE A 656 11.32 26.08 5.99
C PHE A 656 10.11 26.74 5.33
N ASP A 657 9.20 27.29 6.14
CA ASP A 657 8.00 27.99 5.68
C ASP A 657 8.09 29.47 6.11
N TYR A 658 8.01 30.37 5.15
CA TYR A 658 8.02 31.82 5.38
C TYR A 658 7.17 32.54 4.32
N ASN A 659 6.10 33.18 4.79
CA ASN A 659 5.11 33.84 3.91
C ASN A 659 4.64 32.86 2.82
N GLU A 660 4.85 33.22 1.56
CA GLU A 660 4.45 32.47 0.37
C GLU A 660 5.42 31.32 -0.03
N TYR A 661 6.54 31.16 0.69
CA TYR A 661 7.57 30.18 0.36
C TYR A 661 7.53 28.97 1.28
N SER A 662 7.56 27.77 0.73
CA SER A 662 7.81 26.53 1.43
C SER A 662 8.96 25.77 0.77
N LEU A 663 9.92 25.32 1.59
CA LEU A 663 11.05 24.49 1.15
C LEU A 663 11.12 23.28 2.08
N ASN A 664 11.37 22.09 1.54
CA ASN A 664 11.47 20.87 2.32
C ASN A 664 12.62 20.02 1.82
N LEU A 665 13.34 19.39 2.76
CA LEU A 665 14.34 18.36 2.54
C LEU A 665 13.91 17.11 3.30
N ASN A 666 14.01 15.97 2.64
CA ASN A 666 13.72 14.66 3.24
C ASN A 666 14.90 13.73 2.99
N ALA A 667 15.58 13.28 4.03
CA ALA A 667 16.70 12.36 3.97
C ALA A 667 16.28 11.00 4.51
N ASN A 668 16.36 9.96 3.67
CA ASN A 668 16.06 8.58 4.05
C ASN A 668 17.36 7.74 4.02
N SER A 669 17.63 7.08 5.14
CA SER A 669 18.76 6.15 5.29
C SER A 669 18.28 4.74 5.60
N THR A 670 18.80 3.76 4.88
CA THR A 670 18.48 2.34 5.06
C THR A 670 19.79 1.55 5.11
N SER A 671 19.97 0.70 6.12
CA SER A 671 21.10 -0.23 6.18
C SER A 671 20.98 -1.31 5.10
N SER A 672 22.10 -1.92 4.72
CA SER A 672 22.09 -3.07 3.82
C SER A 672 21.23 -4.21 4.38
N MET A 673 20.50 -4.90 3.49
CA MET A 673 19.69 -6.06 3.82
C MET A 673 20.29 -7.31 3.18
N ARG A 674 20.16 -8.45 3.85
CA ARG A 674 20.42 -9.73 3.22
C ARG A 674 19.22 -10.14 2.34
N THR A 675 19.49 -10.75 1.21
CA THR A 675 18.46 -11.23 0.27
C THR A 675 18.14 -12.71 0.46
N ASN A 676 18.92 -13.41 1.27
CA ASN A 676 18.70 -14.80 1.68
C ASN A 676 18.86 -14.91 3.20
N ALA A 677 18.15 -15.88 3.82
CA ALA A 677 18.28 -16.19 5.23
C ALA A 677 19.75 -16.55 5.58
N GLY A 678 20.21 -16.18 6.78
CA GLY A 678 21.56 -16.50 7.23
C GLY A 678 22.06 -15.67 8.41
N GLN A 679 23.24 -16.01 8.91
CA GLN A 679 23.89 -15.38 10.06
C GLN A 679 25.17 -14.65 9.66
N GLY A 680 25.68 -13.80 10.56
CA GLY A 680 26.95 -13.12 10.40
C GLY A 680 26.98 -12.06 9.31
N PRO A 681 28.15 -11.71 8.76
CA PRO A 681 28.30 -10.74 7.69
C PRO A 681 27.49 -11.13 6.47
N ILE A 682 26.89 -10.15 5.80
CA ILE A 682 26.09 -10.39 4.60
C ILE A 682 27.06 -10.58 3.41
N PRO A 683 26.98 -11.72 2.66
CA PRO A 683 27.77 -11.90 1.45
C PRO A 683 27.46 -10.85 0.38
N GLU A 684 28.47 -10.41 -0.39
CA GLU A 684 28.29 -9.37 -1.43
C GLU A 684 27.25 -9.73 -2.48
N GLU A 685 27.18 -11.01 -2.86
CA GLU A 685 26.25 -11.54 -3.85
C GLU A 685 24.79 -11.65 -3.35
N SER A 686 24.57 -11.46 -2.04
CA SER A 686 23.29 -11.68 -1.36
C SER A 686 22.90 -10.50 -0.48
N LYS A 687 23.26 -9.27 -0.90
CA LYS A 687 22.92 -8.06 -0.15
C LYS A 687 22.43 -6.93 -1.05
N THR A 688 21.58 -6.07 -0.48
CA THR A 688 21.31 -4.73 -1.01
C THR A 688 22.35 -3.75 -0.51
N ASP A 689 22.44 -2.58 -1.14
CA ASP A 689 23.29 -1.52 -0.63
C ASP A 689 22.72 -0.89 0.65
N SER A 690 23.60 -0.33 1.48
CA SER A 690 23.21 0.70 2.41
C SER A 690 23.23 2.04 1.68
N TYR A 691 22.20 2.86 1.88
CA TYR A 691 22.10 4.13 1.15
C TYR A 691 21.52 5.25 2.00
N ILE A 692 21.81 6.48 1.58
CA ILE A 692 21.16 7.70 2.04
C ILE A 692 20.65 8.42 0.79
N ILE A 693 19.34 8.61 0.69
CA ILE A 693 18.69 9.32 -0.40
C ILE A 693 18.08 10.61 0.15
N VAL A 694 18.37 11.72 -0.50
CA VAL A 694 17.84 13.03 -0.13
C VAL A 694 16.92 13.51 -1.24
N ASP A 695 15.69 13.81 -0.88
CA ASP A 695 14.70 14.46 -1.76
C ASP A 695 14.53 15.92 -1.32
N ALA A 696 14.28 16.81 -2.26
CA ALA A 696 14.02 18.23 -2.01
C ALA A 696 12.72 18.63 -2.70
N SER A 697 11.90 19.46 -2.05
CA SER A 697 10.74 20.07 -2.66
C SER A 697 10.63 21.53 -2.27
N GLY A 698 9.94 22.32 -3.09
CA GLY A 698 9.64 23.70 -2.78
C GLY A 698 8.42 24.19 -3.50
N SER A 699 7.70 25.10 -2.89
CA SER A 699 6.56 25.78 -3.49
C SER A 699 6.59 27.28 -3.23
N TYR A 700 5.92 28.01 -4.11
CA TYR A 700 5.70 29.44 -4.04
C TYR A 700 4.23 29.76 -4.35
N THR A 701 3.53 30.29 -3.36
CA THR A 701 2.14 30.76 -3.50
C THR A 701 2.13 32.13 -4.17
N VAL A 702 1.84 32.14 -5.48
CA VAL A 702 1.82 33.38 -6.29
C VAL A 702 0.63 34.24 -5.89
N THR A 703 -0.52 33.63 -5.70
CA THR A 703 -1.76 34.21 -5.17
C THR A 703 -2.49 33.15 -4.36
N GLU A 704 -3.56 33.48 -3.66
CA GLU A 704 -4.41 32.50 -2.97
C GLU A 704 -4.93 31.38 -3.90
N THR A 705 -5.03 31.67 -5.20
CA THR A 705 -5.49 30.73 -6.25
C THR A 705 -4.37 29.95 -6.91
N PHE A 706 -3.15 30.55 -7.05
CA PHE A 706 -2.07 29.97 -7.86
C PHE A 706 -0.83 29.66 -7.03
N GLU A 707 -0.35 28.43 -7.13
CA GLU A 707 0.90 27.96 -6.54
C GLU A 707 1.79 27.33 -7.62
N ILE A 708 3.08 27.61 -7.58
CA ILE A 708 4.11 26.95 -8.40
C ILE A 708 4.93 26.06 -7.47
N PHE A 709 5.21 24.84 -7.90
CA PHE A 709 6.02 23.91 -7.11
C PHE A 709 7.05 23.18 -7.96
N ALA A 710 8.06 22.65 -7.28
CA ALA A 710 9.08 21.79 -7.88
C ALA A 710 9.54 20.72 -6.87
N ASN A 711 9.81 19.52 -7.38
CA ASN A 711 10.33 18.38 -6.64
C ASN A 711 11.58 17.83 -7.31
N LEU A 712 12.58 17.52 -6.52
CA LEU A 712 13.82 16.88 -6.94
C LEU A 712 14.06 15.64 -6.07
N ARG A 713 13.89 14.48 -6.65
CA ARG A 713 14.11 13.18 -5.97
C ARG A 713 15.54 12.74 -6.19
N ASN A 714 16.14 12.07 -5.19
CA ASN A 714 17.53 11.63 -5.21
C ASN A 714 18.48 12.76 -5.62
N LEU A 715 18.48 13.87 -4.85
CA LEU A 715 19.22 15.11 -5.11
C LEU A 715 20.68 14.89 -5.52
N PHE A 716 21.37 13.92 -4.89
CA PHE A 716 22.78 13.62 -5.13
C PHE A 716 23.02 12.61 -6.25
N ASN A 717 21.94 12.14 -6.91
CA ASN A 717 22.00 11.12 -7.97
C ASN A 717 22.76 9.85 -7.58
N ASN A 718 22.49 9.34 -6.37
CA ASN A 718 23.10 8.11 -5.90
C ASN A 718 22.56 6.92 -6.71
N THR A 719 23.47 6.04 -7.14
CA THR A 719 23.11 4.72 -7.70
C THR A 719 23.21 3.70 -6.59
N TYR A 720 22.18 2.89 -6.40
CA TYR A 720 22.11 1.94 -5.29
C TYR A 720 21.21 0.76 -5.64
N ILE A 721 21.48 -0.40 -5.03
CA ILE A 721 20.72 -1.63 -5.20
C ILE A 721 19.63 -1.69 -4.14
N VAL A 722 18.38 -1.77 -4.58
CA VAL A 722 17.20 -1.87 -3.69
C VAL A 722 16.75 -3.31 -3.48
N SER A 723 16.98 -4.20 -4.46
CA SER A 723 16.55 -5.60 -4.44
C SER A 723 17.35 -6.43 -5.46
N ASP A 724 17.38 -7.74 -5.28
CA ASP A 724 17.76 -8.73 -6.29
C ASP A 724 16.56 -9.59 -6.75
N ARG A 725 15.36 -9.16 -6.41
CA ARG A 725 14.09 -9.85 -6.70
C ARG A 725 13.19 -9.02 -7.62
N PRO A 726 12.31 -9.70 -8.42
CA PRO A 726 12.15 -11.17 -8.59
C PRO A 726 13.31 -11.87 -9.29
N HIS A 727 13.94 -11.27 -10.31
CA HIS A 727 14.98 -11.88 -11.15
C HIS A 727 16.14 -10.91 -11.37
N GLY A 728 17.18 -10.97 -10.54
CA GLY A 728 18.38 -10.14 -10.69
C GLY A 728 18.28 -8.77 -10.03
N ILE A 729 19.37 -8.01 -10.13
CA ILE A 729 19.60 -6.75 -9.41
C ILE A 729 18.70 -5.63 -9.96
N ARG A 730 18.13 -4.86 -9.05
CA ARG A 730 17.27 -3.70 -9.34
C ARG A 730 17.87 -2.42 -8.76
N PRO A 731 18.05 -1.37 -9.60
CA PRO A 731 18.46 -0.05 -9.12
C PRO A 731 17.29 0.67 -8.46
N GLY A 732 17.61 1.53 -7.50
CA GLY A 732 16.71 2.57 -7.04
C GLY A 732 16.55 3.68 -8.10
N LEU A 733 15.52 4.55 -7.91
CA LEU A 733 15.24 5.66 -8.81
C LEU A 733 16.43 6.63 -8.88
N PRO A 734 16.96 6.98 -10.06
CA PRO A 734 17.97 8.03 -10.22
C PRO A 734 17.40 9.41 -9.86
N ARG A 735 18.24 10.44 -9.93
CA ARG A 735 17.75 11.81 -9.77
C ARG A 735 16.70 12.12 -10.82
N THR A 736 15.53 12.57 -10.33
CA THR A 736 14.40 12.99 -11.17
C THR A 736 13.86 14.32 -10.70
N PHE A 737 13.56 15.17 -11.66
CA PHE A 737 12.94 16.47 -11.46
C PHE A 737 11.49 16.46 -11.94
N MET A 738 10.62 17.16 -11.22
CA MET A 738 9.25 17.47 -11.65
C MET A 738 8.89 18.87 -11.15
N GLY A 739 8.28 19.68 -12.01
CA GLY A 739 7.78 21.01 -11.65
C GLY A 739 6.39 21.24 -12.20
N GLY A 740 5.59 22.02 -11.49
CA GLY A 740 4.19 22.19 -11.83
C GLY A 740 3.53 23.44 -11.28
N LEU A 741 2.26 23.55 -11.63
CA LEU A 741 1.34 24.60 -11.21
C LEU A 741 0.12 23.94 -10.53
N LYS A 742 -0.29 24.50 -9.40
CA LYS A 742 -1.53 24.15 -8.71
C LYS A 742 -2.48 25.36 -8.71
N VAL A 743 -3.75 25.11 -8.95
CA VAL A 743 -4.82 26.12 -8.98
C VAL A 743 -5.87 25.69 -7.97
N ASN A 744 -6.17 26.53 -6.96
CA ASN A 744 -7.20 26.33 -5.96
C ASN A 744 -8.34 27.33 -6.17
N PHE A 745 -9.59 26.90 -6.03
CA PHE A 745 -10.76 27.77 -6.26
C PHE A 745 -11.97 27.33 -5.41
#